data_1581e144b134f53b6a2d16fdf309ba58
#
_entry.id   1581e144b134f53b6a2d16fdf309ba58
#
_cell.length_a   1.000
_cell.length_b   1.000
_cell.length_c   1.000
_cell.angle_alpha   90.00
_cell.angle_beta   90.00
_cell.angle_gamma   90.00
#
_symmetry.space_group_name_H-M   'P 1'
#
loop_
_entity.id
_entity.type
_entity.pdbx_description
1 polymer ?
#
loop_
_entity_poly.entity_id
_entity_poly.type
_entity_poly.pdbx_seq_one_letter_code
_entity_poly.pdbx_strand_id
1 'polypeptide(L)'
;MGIFGALTTAVTGMQAQSFALQNISGNIANSQTTAYKRTDTSFSDLIQDNQPAKQVSGSVMASSRATNTVSGDIQGTSIGTFMAVNGDGFFVVMKPTGMTDNNPVFSGVNQFTRRGDFQPNKDGYLVNGAGYYLMGIPVDSTTGNLAGSVPTLLKFQNDFLPAQATTQIDYRANLARYPLTPSHDTSVAGSELLNPVDFTANPLAISPQPAKITGSGATLKPDANATLTGTAVIPGSLTNSGTFTIDGTIITIPAGCTQAQLLTAINAPMTLNGASGFTGGSGTVGGTPAAITIQAPGLNGGVAVSIGTITSTDTAATVATKINAALAAAPGGTGGVTVSGASGQLVFNSANGSVVTLAGDTTTLDSLGFAAANRVGIIGTPPTGLQAASFDASNHLVLKGTDARTPIVVGGSNASLLTELGVSVGTTNPTNLLTQSAAAAGQTLTIKVGSNPTLTVTFGTGGPPNVQTLADLNTQLATLTGGIASVNSLNGNVTITASSPTDTIAVAGTANALTFGMHTTSALPSSQTVVANDLSTFVSQSIGGGAITAYDVSGSPVNMQVRWAKVDSASLGTGHTDTWNMFYQTSSTATGTAPAWKNVGATFTFDANGQMNPLISTLTLSGVTIDGASLGNVTMSFGSGGITQFSDPNGNVQVNLLKQNGYAAGALQTIAVNDKGRVVGSYSNGRTIDLAQVTLAKFSGANYLKRMDGGAFEATDESGVAIYGASGKIVGSSLEGSNSDIADEFTKLIVTQQAYSANTRVITTSNQMVQDLLNMLR
;
A
#
# COMPACT_ATOMS: atom_id res chain seq x y z
N MET A 1 9.34 -97.52 36.67
CA MET A 1 9.38 -97.61 35.22
C MET A 1 10.04 -98.96 34.88
N GLY A 2 9.44 -99.78 34.01
CA GLY A 2 10.14 -100.93 33.43
C GLY A 2 11.26 -100.43 32.48
N ILE A 3 12.28 -101.21 32.23
CA ILE A 3 13.40 -100.88 31.36
C ILE A 3 12.95 -100.39 29.98
N PHE A 4 11.85 -100.92 29.46
CA PHE A 4 11.26 -100.47 28.20
C PHE A 4 10.66 -99.05 28.30
N GLY A 5 10.08 -98.64 29.41
CA GLY A 5 9.61 -97.30 29.63
C GLY A 5 10.79 -96.28 29.65
N ALA A 6 11.90 -96.62 30.31
CA ALA A 6 13.07 -95.77 30.35
C ALA A 6 13.70 -95.66 28.94
N LEU A 7 13.72 -96.74 28.15
CA LEU A 7 14.20 -96.74 26.78
C LEU A 7 13.30 -95.86 25.87
N THR A 8 11.99 -95.96 25.97
CA THR A 8 11.07 -95.17 25.18
C THR A 8 11.20 -93.72 25.52
N THR A 9 11.31 -93.36 26.81
CA THR A 9 11.49 -91.94 27.26
C THR A 9 12.83 -91.40 26.76
N ALA A 10 13.89 -92.18 26.79
CA ALA A 10 15.18 -91.75 26.28
C ALA A 10 15.21 -91.60 24.74
N VAL A 11 14.51 -92.51 24.02
CA VAL A 11 14.36 -92.35 22.53
C VAL A 11 13.58 -91.10 22.17
N THR A 12 12.42 -90.83 22.81
CA THR A 12 11.63 -89.60 22.56
C THR A 12 12.40 -88.39 23.02
N GLY A 13 13.19 -88.45 24.11
CA GLY A 13 14.12 -87.43 24.52
C GLY A 13 15.17 -87.11 23.46
N MET A 14 15.80 -88.16 22.89
CA MET A 14 16.79 -87.97 21.78
C MET A 14 16.12 -87.35 20.54
N GLN A 15 14.93 -87.80 20.17
CA GLN A 15 14.21 -87.22 19.03
C GLN A 15 13.86 -85.71 19.28
N ALA A 16 13.46 -85.41 20.47
CA ALA A 16 13.17 -84.01 20.86
C ALA A 16 14.42 -83.11 20.86
N GLN A 17 15.56 -83.65 21.37
CA GLN A 17 16.84 -82.95 21.32
C GLN A 17 17.38 -82.83 19.87
N SER A 18 17.23 -83.87 19.04
CA SER A 18 17.59 -83.80 17.61
C SER A 18 16.77 -82.72 16.90
N PHE A 19 15.49 -82.58 17.17
CA PHE A 19 14.64 -81.53 16.66
C PHE A 19 15.11 -80.15 17.12
N ALA A 20 15.47 -79.99 18.39
CA ALA A 20 16.05 -78.76 18.93
C ALA A 20 17.40 -78.42 18.24
N LEU A 21 18.26 -79.40 18.01
CA LEU A 21 19.51 -79.21 17.27
C LEU A 21 19.29 -78.71 15.85
N GLN A 22 18.28 -79.23 15.17
CA GLN A 22 17.90 -78.71 13.82
C GLN A 22 17.45 -77.25 13.88
N ASN A 23 16.64 -76.84 14.82
CA ASN A 23 16.21 -75.47 15.01
C ASN A 23 17.40 -74.55 15.32
N ILE A 24 18.25 -74.94 16.28
CA ILE A 24 19.44 -74.18 16.67
C ILE A 24 20.39 -74.01 15.46
N SER A 25 20.66 -75.15 14.72
CA SER A 25 21.49 -75.07 13.52
C SER A 25 20.93 -74.15 12.46
N GLY A 26 19.61 -74.17 12.25
CA GLY A 26 18.89 -73.23 11.37
C GLY A 26 18.97 -71.74 11.82
N ASN A 27 18.91 -71.50 13.12
CA ASN A 27 19.08 -70.18 13.71
C ASN A 27 20.48 -69.62 13.53
N ILE A 28 21.53 -70.49 13.77
CA ILE A 28 22.91 -70.09 13.56
C ILE A 28 23.18 -69.78 12.08
N ALA A 29 22.74 -70.65 11.18
CA ALA A 29 22.89 -70.42 9.74
C ALA A 29 22.28 -69.13 9.24
N ASN A 30 21.21 -68.63 9.88
CA ASN A 30 20.48 -67.44 9.52
C ASN A 30 20.74 -66.24 10.45
N SER A 31 21.78 -66.32 11.29
CA SER A 31 22.12 -65.22 12.22
C SER A 31 22.52 -63.91 11.50
N GLN A 32 22.98 -63.99 10.25
CA GLN A 32 23.30 -62.83 9.40
C GLN A 32 22.19 -62.50 8.39
N THR A 33 21.11 -63.28 8.36
CA THR A 33 20.02 -63.07 7.41
C THR A 33 19.14 -61.88 7.88
N THR A 34 18.97 -60.86 7.03
CA THR A 34 18.15 -59.66 7.31
C THR A 34 16.76 -60.05 7.77
N ALA A 35 16.35 -59.55 8.91
CA ALA A 35 15.02 -59.71 9.54
C ALA A 35 14.62 -61.18 9.79
N TYR A 36 15.59 -62.07 9.88
CA TYR A 36 15.32 -63.46 10.24
C TYR A 36 14.72 -63.54 11.65
N LYS A 37 13.72 -64.37 11.82
CA LYS A 37 13.08 -64.66 13.12
C LYS A 37 13.45 -66.09 13.53
N ARG A 38 14.17 -66.24 14.63
CA ARG A 38 14.59 -67.55 15.12
C ARG A 38 13.39 -68.41 15.45
N THR A 39 13.59 -69.70 15.41
CA THR A 39 12.62 -70.71 15.86
C THR A 39 13.14 -71.32 17.13
N ASP A 40 12.45 -71.11 18.26
CA ASP A 40 12.74 -71.80 19.51
C ASP A 40 12.08 -73.17 19.53
N THR A 41 12.61 -74.09 20.32
CA THR A 41 12.03 -75.39 20.55
C THR A 41 11.28 -75.34 21.90
N SER A 42 10.03 -75.70 21.88
CA SER A 42 9.22 -75.92 23.09
C SER A 42 9.12 -77.41 23.36
N PHE A 43 9.46 -77.81 24.58
CA PHE A 43 9.34 -79.17 25.05
C PHE A 43 8.05 -79.24 25.87
N SER A 44 7.23 -80.28 25.62
CA SER A 44 6.07 -80.65 26.43
C SER A 44 6.19 -82.13 26.88
N ASP A 45 5.89 -82.38 28.15
CA ASP A 45 5.81 -83.72 28.66
C ASP A 45 4.49 -84.33 28.25
N LEU A 46 4.58 -85.64 27.86
CA LEU A 46 3.37 -86.42 27.57
C LEU A 46 3.15 -87.37 28.78
N ILE A 47 2.19 -86.97 29.61
CA ILE A 47 1.79 -87.73 30.81
C ILE A 47 0.79 -88.82 30.38
N GLN A 48 1.07 -90.11 30.75
CA GLN A 48 0.06 -91.15 30.63
C GLN A 48 -1.08 -90.89 31.65
N ASP A 49 -2.26 -91.09 31.20
CA ASP A 49 -3.45 -90.94 32.07
C ASP A 49 -3.46 -91.97 33.15
N ASN A 50 -2.92 -91.68 34.35
CA ASN A 50 -2.82 -92.46 35.49
C ASN A 50 -3.33 -91.78 36.75
N GLN A 51 -3.76 -92.56 37.77
CA GLN A 51 -4.20 -91.98 39.03
C GLN A 51 -3.13 -91.02 39.62
N PRO A 52 -3.49 -89.95 40.28
CA PRO A 52 -2.58 -88.93 40.80
C PRO A 52 -1.43 -89.48 41.65
N ALA A 53 -1.62 -90.62 42.36
CA ALA A 53 -0.63 -91.28 43.21
C ALA A 53 0.37 -92.11 42.40
N LYS A 54 0.21 -92.36 41.09
CA LYS A 54 1.05 -93.22 40.22
C LYS A 54 1.48 -92.57 38.94
N GLN A 55 1.55 -91.21 38.98
CA GLN A 55 2.06 -90.51 37.78
C GLN A 55 3.51 -90.91 37.48
N VAL A 56 3.72 -91.43 36.31
CA VAL A 56 5.03 -91.74 35.79
C VAL A 56 5.40 -90.70 34.75
N SER A 57 6.59 -90.08 34.88
CA SER A 57 7.03 -89.14 33.89
C SER A 57 7.02 -89.82 32.51
N GLY A 58 6.31 -89.16 31.57
CA GLY A 58 6.09 -89.68 30.21
C GLY A 58 7.21 -89.34 29.25
N SER A 59 6.93 -89.59 27.99
CA SER A 59 7.77 -89.12 26.90
C SER A 59 7.69 -87.62 26.69
N VAL A 60 8.69 -87.07 26.07
CA VAL A 60 8.79 -85.65 25.71
C VAL A 60 8.49 -85.44 24.23
N MET A 61 7.68 -84.46 23.89
CA MET A 61 7.44 -83.97 22.55
C MET A 61 8.07 -82.59 22.39
N ALA A 62 8.74 -82.40 21.27
CA ALA A 62 9.29 -81.11 20.90
C ALA A 62 8.47 -80.53 19.75
N SER A 63 8.16 -79.22 19.85
CA SER A 63 7.48 -78.47 18.82
C SER A 63 8.19 -77.15 18.55
N SER A 64 8.10 -76.66 17.32
CA SER A 64 8.64 -75.35 16.95
C SER A 64 7.78 -74.24 17.58
N ARG A 65 8.45 -73.26 18.18
CA ARG A 65 7.84 -72.04 18.67
C ARG A 65 8.42 -70.87 17.90
N ALA A 66 7.59 -70.13 17.14
CA ALA A 66 8.02 -68.94 16.41
C ALA A 66 8.26 -67.76 17.36
N THR A 67 9.22 -66.92 17.02
CA THR A 67 9.56 -65.66 17.75
C THR A 67 9.32 -64.44 16.90
N ASN A 68 8.27 -64.41 16.09
CA ASN A 68 7.99 -63.37 15.10
C ASN A 68 7.74 -62.01 15.75
N THR A 69 7.37 -61.96 17.02
CA THR A 69 7.15 -60.71 17.81
C THR A 69 8.43 -60.14 18.41
N VAL A 70 9.54 -60.92 18.41
CA VAL A 70 10.81 -60.43 18.95
C VAL A 70 11.58 -59.71 17.84
N SER A 71 11.89 -58.42 18.04
CA SER A 71 12.66 -57.63 17.09
C SER A 71 14.14 -57.99 17.12
N GLY A 72 14.80 -57.92 15.98
CA GLY A 72 16.26 -57.90 15.87
C GLY A 72 16.78 -56.45 16.05
N ASP A 73 18.11 -56.31 16.10
CA ASP A 73 18.76 -55.02 16.17
C ASP A 73 18.52 -54.20 14.88
N ILE A 74 18.20 -52.94 15.05
CA ILE A 74 18.02 -52.01 13.91
C ILE A 74 19.34 -51.30 13.65
N GLN A 75 19.88 -51.47 12.45
CA GLN A 75 21.15 -50.90 12.00
C GLN A 75 20.91 -49.90 10.89
N GLY A 76 21.51 -48.70 11.01
CA GLY A 76 21.46 -47.65 9.98
C GLY A 76 22.26 -48.06 8.72
N THR A 77 21.75 -47.62 7.56
CA THR A 77 22.38 -47.84 6.26
C THR A 77 22.46 -46.52 5.45
N SER A 78 23.30 -46.48 4.42
CA SER A 78 23.37 -45.35 3.49
C SER A 78 22.33 -45.39 2.36
N ILE A 79 21.52 -46.45 2.29
CA ILE A 79 20.52 -46.62 1.22
C ILE A 79 19.17 -46.09 1.70
N GLY A 80 18.70 -44.98 1.06
CA GLY A 80 17.50 -44.26 1.47
C GLY A 80 16.19 -45.05 1.35
N THR A 81 16.15 -46.13 0.55
CA THR A 81 14.94 -46.96 0.38
C THR A 81 14.85 -48.12 1.38
N PHE A 82 15.93 -48.36 2.13
CA PHE A 82 15.92 -49.38 3.17
C PHE A 82 15.12 -48.89 4.37
N MET A 83 14.42 -49.83 5.01
CA MET A 83 13.57 -49.51 6.15
C MET A 83 13.48 -50.65 7.15
N ALA A 84 13.30 -50.30 8.40
CA ALA A 84 13.09 -51.29 9.48
C ALA A 84 11.77 -50.94 10.22
N VAL A 85 11.16 -51.94 10.84
CA VAL A 85 10.00 -51.76 11.71
C VAL A 85 10.47 -51.78 13.17
N ASN A 86 10.29 -50.65 13.85
CA ASN A 86 10.48 -50.56 15.28
C ASN A 86 9.12 -50.78 16.02
N GLY A 87 9.06 -51.86 16.78
CA GLY A 87 7.82 -52.30 17.43
C GLY A 87 7.06 -53.37 16.63
N ASP A 88 5.77 -53.48 16.86
CA ASP A 88 4.89 -54.49 16.25
C ASP A 88 4.53 -54.13 14.82
N GLY A 89 4.48 -55.10 13.92
CA GLY A 89 3.98 -54.96 12.55
C GLY A 89 4.90 -55.61 11.53
N PHE A 90 4.39 -55.76 10.32
CA PHE A 90 5.08 -56.37 9.18
C PHE A 90 4.83 -55.49 7.97
N PHE A 91 5.79 -55.37 7.08
CA PHE A 91 5.58 -54.80 5.75
C PHE A 91 4.62 -55.70 4.97
N VAL A 92 3.68 -55.06 4.27
CA VAL A 92 2.76 -55.76 3.37
C VAL A 92 3.46 -55.89 2.01
N VAL A 93 3.56 -57.12 1.52
CA VAL A 93 4.24 -57.45 0.28
C VAL A 93 3.45 -58.43 -0.55
N MET A 94 3.83 -58.54 -1.81
CA MET A 94 3.24 -59.52 -2.71
C MET A 94 4.34 -60.17 -3.57
N LYS A 95 4.26 -61.48 -3.81
CA LYS A 95 5.19 -62.17 -4.67
C LYS A 95 4.58 -62.43 -6.04
N PRO A 96 5.26 -62.15 -7.16
CA PRO A 96 4.72 -62.44 -8.46
C PRO A 96 4.65 -63.98 -8.69
N THR A 97 3.57 -64.39 -9.31
CA THR A 97 3.35 -65.81 -9.70
C THR A 97 3.86 -66.13 -11.10
N GLY A 98 4.08 -65.10 -11.91
CA GLY A 98 4.59 -65.24 -13.27
C GLY A 98 4.85 -63.87 -13.90
N MET A 99 5.22 -63.88 -15.18
CA MET A 99 5.40 -62.68 -16.02
C MET A 99 4.54 -62.82 -17.26
N THR A 100 3.78 -61.76 -17.59
CA THR A 100 3.03 -61.66 -18.84
C THR A 100 3.40 -60.33 -19.50
N ASP A 101 3.84 -60.37 -20.73
CA ASP A 101 4.31 -59.21 -21.48
C ASP A 101 5.32 -58.34 -20.69
N ASN A 102 6.27 -59.02 -20.06
CA ASN A 102 7.29 -58.42 -19.20
C ASN A 102 6.76 -57.66 -17.96
N ASN A 103 5.48 -57.81 -17.62
CA ASN A 103 4.89 -57.26 -16.39
C ASN A 103 4.66 -58.43 -15.37
N PRO A 104 4.96 -58.20 -14.08
CA PRO A 104 4.72 -59.20 -13.05
C PRO A 104 3.19 -59.39 -12.83
N VAL A 105 2.79 -60.66 -12.78
CA VAL A 105 1.43 -61.10 -12.45
C VAL A 105 1.41 -61.57 -11.01
N PHE A 106 0.43 -61.15 -10.25
CA PHE A 106 0.31 -61.43 -8.82
C PHE A 106 -0.90 -62.29 -8.50
N SER A 107 -0.79 -63.11 -7.47
CA SER A 107 -1.89 -63.99 -7.00
C SER A 107 -3.04 -63.24 -6.28
N GLY A 108 -2.85 -61.98 -5.95
CA GLY A 108 -3.80 -61.22 -5.14
C GLY A 108 -3.77 -61.51 -3.64
N VAL A 109 -2.91 -62.44 -3.18
CA VAL A 109 -2.76 -62.75 -1.77
C VAL A 109 -1.62 -61.93 -1.15
N ASN A 110 -1.93 -61.17 -0.14
CA ASN A 110 -0.96 -60.36 0.60
C ASN A 110 -0.09 -61.27 1.47
N GLN A 111 1.20 -61.03 1.41
CA GLN A 111 2.19 -61.62 2.27
C GLN A 111 2.83 -60.57 3.17
N PHE A 112 3.52 -60.97 4.18
CA PHE A 112 4.01 -60.08 5.22
C PHE A 112 5.49 -60.37 5.48
N THR A 113 6.27 -59.32 5.74
CA THR A 113 7.70 -59.50 6.00
C THR A 113 8.24 -58.46 6.96
N ARG A 114 9.31 -58.78 7.66
CA ARG A 114 10.14 -57.82 8.40
C ARG A 114 11.35 -57.35 7.58
N ARG A 115 11.58 -58.00 6.45
CA ARG A 115 12.73 -57.72 5.58
C ARG A 115 12.50 -56.43 4.80
N GLY A 116 13.28 -55.39 5.12
CA GLY A 116 13.09 -54.02 4.60
C GLY A 116 14.15 -53.56 3.61
N ASP A 117 14.94 -54.45 3.00
CA ASP A 117 15.97 -54.16 2.00
C ASP A 117 15.38 -53.93 0.60
N PHE A 118 14.40 -53.00 0.52
CA PHE A 118 13.71 -52.67 -0.72
C PHE A 118 14.56 -51.80 -1.62
N GLN A 119 14.62 -52.15 -2.90
CA GLN A 119 15.27 -51.35 -3.94
C GLN A 119 14.35 -51.23 -5.14
N PRO A 120 14.39 -50.10 -5.87
CA PRO A 120 13.64 -49.97 -7.11
C PRO A 120 14.18 -50.92 -8.17
N ASN A 121 13.30 -51.70 -8.80
CA ASN A 121 13.66 -52.50 -9.97
C ASN A 121 13.55 -51.66 -11.27
N LYS A 122 13.88 -52.26 -12.40
CA LYS A 122 13.79 -51.60 -13.74
C LYS A 122 12.41 -51.06 -14.09
N ASP A 123 11.37 -51.64 -13.51
CA ASP A 123 9.97 -51.31 -13.80
C ASP A 123 9.42 -50.29 -12.76
N GLY A 124 10.26 -49.80 -11.81
CA GLY A 124 9.93 -48.84 -10.81
C GLY A 124 9.24 -49.36 -9.55
N TYR A 125 9.17 -50.69 -9.39
CA TYR A 125 8.64 -51.30 -8.16
C TYR A 125 9.71 -51.38 -7.09
N LEU A 126 9.34 -51.20 -5.84
CA LEU A 126 10.21 -51.49 -4.71
C LEU A 126 10.17 -52.98 -4.38
N VAL A 127 11.29 -53.66 -4.60
CA VAL A 127 11.44 -55.11 -4.44
C VAL A 127 12.55 -55.38 -3.43
N ASN A 128 12.30 -56.30 -2.47
CA ASN A 128 13.33 -56.71 -1.54
C ASN A 128 14.22 -57.79 -2.17
N GLY A 129 15.38 -58.10 -1.51
CA GLY A 129 16.32 -59.11 -2.00
C GLY A 129 15.79 -60.54 -2.12
N ALA A 130 14.59 -60.83 -1.61
CA ALA A 130 13.87 -62.10 -1.77
C ALA A 130 12.85 -62.09 -2.90
N GLY A 131 12.72 -61.01 -3.64
CA GLY A 131 11.81 -60.88 -4.79
C GLY A 131 10.35 -60.54 -4.44
N TYR A 132 10.09 -60.01 -3.23
CA TYR A 132 8.76 -59.53 -2.81
C TYR A 132 8.61 -58.04 -3.11
N TYR A 133 7.47 -57.69 -3.65
CA TYR A 133 7.07 -56.33 -4.03
C TYR A 133 6.37 -55.62 -2.90
N LEU A 134 6.84 -54.41 -2.56
CA LEU A 134 6.28 -53.63 -1.46
C LEU A 134 4.88 -53.07 -1.83
N MET A 135 3.99 -53.14 -0.88
CA MET A 135 2.67 -52.54 -0.96
C MET A 135 2.55 -51.36 0.00
N GLY A 136 1.72 -50.37 -0.39
CA GLY A 136 1.43 -49.22 0.41
C GLY A 136 0.25 -48.44 -0.16
N ILE A 137 -0.03 -47.29 0.41
CA ILE A 137 -1.11 -46.42 -0.03
C ILE A 137 -0.50 -45.22 -0.77
N PRO A 138 -0.82 -45.00 -2.06
CA PRO A 138 -0.36 -43.83 -2.78
C PRO A 138 -0.77 -42.53 -2.09
N VAL A 139 0.02 -41.47 -2.23
CA VAL A 139 -0.29 -40.11 -1.77
C VAL A 139 -0.61 -39.28 -2.99
N ASP A 140 -1.70 -38.54 -2.95
CA ASP A 140 -2.05 -37.56 -3.96
C ASP A 140 -1.04 -36.40 -3.92
N SER A 141 -0.32 -36.19 -5.01
CA SER A 141 0.76 -35.19 -5.11
C SER A 141 0.27 -33.74 -4.96
N THR A 142 -1.03 -33.50 -5.16
CA THR A 142 -1.63 -32.18 -5.10
C THR A 142 -2.09 -31.82 -3.68
N THR A 143 -2.75 -32.79 -3.03
CA THR A 143 -3.33 -32.58 -1.70
C THR A 143 -2.44 -33.04 -0.54
N GLY A 144 -1.46 -33.92 -0.82
CA GLY A 144 -0.63 -34.58 0.21
C GLY A 144 -1.38 -35.62 1.04
N ASN A 145 -2.62 -35.95 0.70
CA ASN A 145 -3.47 -36.90 1.39
C ASN A 145 -3.31 -38.32 0.82
N LEU A 146 -3.66 -39.32 1.61
CA LEU A 146 -3.66 -40.73 1.19
C LEU A 146 -4.79 -40.95 0.15
N ALA A 147 -4.43 -41.57 -0.96
CA ALA A 147 -5.35 -41.90 -2.05
C ALA A 147 -6.02 -43.27 -1.81
N GLY A 148 -6.68 -43.46 -0.68
CA GLY A 148 -7.38 -44.69 -0.33
C GLY A 148 -7.01 -45.24 1.05
N SER A 149 -7.54 -46.44 1.40
CA SER A 149 -7.30 -47.10 2.68
C SER A 149 -6.75 -48.55 2.54
N VAL A 150 -6.73 -49.06 1.31
CA VAL A 150 -6.26 -50.44 1.02
C VAL A 150 -4.88 -50.35 0.38
N PRO A 151 -3.87 -51.13 0.87
CA PRO A 151 -2.56 -51.13 0.27
C PRO A 151 -2.59 -51.65 -1.18
N THR A 152 -1.88 -50.98 -2.04
CA THR A 152 -1.68 -51.34 -3.45
C THR A 152 -0.18 -51.52 -3.73
N LEU A 153 0.19 -52.13 -4.84
CA LEU A 153 1.58 -52.25 -5.26
C LEU A 153 2.15 -50.84 -5.52
N LEU A 154 3.28 -50.54 -4.92
CA LEU A 154 3.98 -49.29 -5.09
C LEU A 154 4.85 -49.32 -6.32
N LYS A 155 4.51 -48.56 -7.33
CA LYS A 155 5.25 -48.38 -8.57
C LYS A 155 5.65 -46.93 -8.73
N PHE A 156 6.95 -46.67 -8.78
CA PHE A 156 7.50 -45.33 -8.98
C PHE A 156 8.19 -45.34 -10.36
N GLN A 157 7.42 -44.84 -11.36
CA GLN A 157 7.99 -44.67 -12.69
C GLN A 157 8.80 -43.39 -12.74
N ASN A 158 9.68 -43.29 -13.75
CA ASN A 158 10.46 -42.08 -14.03
C ASN A 158 9.56 -40.98 -14.63
N ASP A 159 8.38 -40.77 -14.05
CA ASP A 159 7.38 -39.82 -14.50
C ASP A 159 7.82 -38.38 -14.15
N PHE A 160 7.52 -37.47 -15.05
CA PHE A 160 7.71 -36.07 -14.81
C PHE A 160 6.66 -35.57 -13.81
N LEU A 161 7.12 -34.89 -12.77
CA LEU A 161 6.25 -34.04 -11.97
C LEU A 161 5.80 -32.90 -12.88
N PRO A 162 4.50 -32.73 -13.17
CA PRO A 162 4.03 -31.62 -13.97
C PRO A 162 4.39 -30.28 -13.32
N ALA A 163 4.63 -29.28 -14.14
CA ALA A 163 4.85 -27.92 -13.64
C ALA A 163 3.62 -27.42 -12.90
N GLN A 164 3.87 -26.61 -11.88
CA GLN A 164 2.80 -25.89 -11.16
C GLN A 164 3.02 -24.40 -11.31
N ALA A 165 2.06 -23.72 -11.91
CA ALA A 165 2.08 -22.27 -11.99
C ALA A 165 2.05 -21.64 -10.59
N THR A 166 2.71 -20.50 -10.44
CA THR A 166 2.65 -19.70 -9.22
C THR A 166 1.28 -19.07 -9.08
N THR A 167 0.53 -19.48 -8.09
CA THR A 167 -0.80 -18.95 -7.75
C THR A 167 -0.82 -18.17 -6.45
N GLN A 168 0.22 -18.34 -5.61
CA GLN A 168 0.35 -17.64 -4.34
C GLN A 168 1.79 -17.18 -4.12
N ILE A 169 1.92 -15.95 -3.62
CA ILE A 169 3.17 -15.37 -3.16
C ILE A 169 2.96 -14.88 -1.73
N ASP A 170 3.72 -15.42 -0.79
CA ASP A 170 3.78 -14.93 0.58
C ASP A 170 4.84 -13.84 0.65
N TYR A 171 4.40 -12.63 0.96
CA TYR A 171 5.24 -11.43 1.01
C TYR A 171 5.09 -10.74 2.37
N ARG A 172 6.17 -10.57 3.09
CA ARG A 172 6.21 -9.79 4.34
C ARG A 172 7.38 -8.84 4.29
N ALA A 173 7.12 -7.58 4.58
CA ALA A 173 8.14 -6.55 4.54
C ALA A 173 7.85 -5.45 5.56
N ASN A 174 8.91 -4.74 5.93
CA ASN A 174 8.83 -3.46 6.62
C ASN A 174 9.21 -2.36 5.63
N LEU A 175 8.32 -1.40 5.42
CA LEU A 175 8.58 -0.21 4.61
C LEU A 175 9.27 0.85 5.47
N ALA A 176 10.22 1.56 4.92
CA ALA A 176 10.86 2.65 5.63
C ALA A 176 9.88 3.82 5.80
N ARG A 177 9.73 4.36 7.02
CA ARG A 177 8.87 5.52 7.26
C ARG A 177 9.29 6.74 6.42
N TYR A 178 10.61 6.91 6.26
CA TYR A 178 11.22 7.92 5.40
C TYR A 178 12.09 7.22 4.35
N PRO A 179 11.54 6.92 3.16
CA PRO A 179 12.32 6.26 2.12
C PRO A 179 13.39 7.21 1.58
N LEU A 180 14.64 6.74 1.54
CA LEU A 180 15.74 7.46 0.92
C LEU A 180 15.77 7.15 -0.58
N THR A 181 14.76 7.64 -1.30
CA THR A 181 14.73 7.56 -2.75
C THR A 181 15.83 8.46 -3.36
N PRO A 182 16.33 8.19 -4.56
CA PRO A 182 17.30 9.07 -5.22
C PRO A 182 16.82 10.51 -5.42
N SER A 183 15.50 10.74 -5.45
CA SER A 183 14.89 12.08 -5.53
C SER A 183 14.73 12.75 -4.15
N HIS A 184 15.00 12.05 -3.06
CA HIS A 184 14.81 12.59 -1.72
C HIS A 184 15.80 13.71 -1.40
N ASP A 185 15.26 14.87 -0.99
CA ASP A 185 16.00 16.00 -0.45
C ASP A 185 15.47 16.33 0.94
N THR A 186 16.32 16.22 1.97
CA THR A 186 15.95 16.44 3.36
C THR A 186 15.47 17.87 3.65
N SER A 187 15.79 18.83 2.78
CA SER A 187 15.33 20.22 2.87
C SER A 187 13.94 20.45 2.27
N VAL A 188 13.43 19.50 1.50
CA VAL A 188 12.15 19.62 0.78
C VAL A 188 11.18 18.53 1.27
N ALA A 189 10.19 18.94 2.07
CA ALA A 189 9.16 18.02 2.55
C ALA A 189 8.38 17.43 1.37
N GLY A 190 8.22 16.10 1.36
CA GLY A 190 7.51 15.37 0.31
C GLY A 190 8.35 15.04 -0.92
N SER A 191 9.64 15.35 -0.93
CA SER A 191 10.55 14.97 -2.03
C SER A 191 10.73 13.46 -2.17
N GLU A 192 10.40 12.69 -1.14
CA GLU A 192 10.38 11.23 -1.13
C GLU A 192 9.15 10.62 -1.80
N LEU A 193 8.15 11.44 -2.15
CA LEU A 193 6.88 10.97 -2.71
C LEU A 193 6.98 10.74 -4.22
N LEU A 194 6.24 9.76 -4.70
CA LEU A 194 5.98 9.62 -6.12
C LEU A 194 5.04 10.74 -6.57
N ASN A 195 5.52 11.59 -7.47
CA ASN A 195 4.75 12.70 -8.02
C ASN A 195 4.14 12.32 -9.38
N PRO A 196 2.81 12.12 -9.47
CA PRO A 196 2.17 11.64 -10.70
C PRO A 196 2.36 12.54 -11.93
N VAL A 197 2.61 13.84 -11.73
CA VAL A 197 2.76 14.79 -12.82
C VAL A 197 4.10 14.66 -13.56
N ASP A 198 5.07 13.95 -12.97
CA ASP A 198 6.37 13.68 -13.60
C ASP A 198 6.30 12.50 -14.60
N PHE A 199 5.12 11.86 -14.72
CA PHE A 199 4.92 10.67 -15.55
C PHE A 199 4.07 10.98 -16.78
N THR A 200 4.37 10.29 -17.86
CA THR A 200 3.59 10.30 -19.12
C THR A 200 2.17 9.76 -18.89
N ALA A 201 2.01 8.80 -17.97
CA ALA A 201 0.73 8.27 -17.54
C ALA A 201 0.71 8.22 -16.00
N ASN A 202 -0.38 8.67 -15.38
CA ASN A 202 -0.49 8.64 -13.91
C ASN A 202 -0.46 7.19 -13.39
N PRO A 203 0.62 6.78 -12.70
CA PRO A 203 0.79 5.39 -12.27
C PRO A 203 0.03 5.06 -10.97
N LEU A 204 -0.56 6.05 -10.30
CA LEU A 204 -1.21 5.81 -9.02
C LEU A 204 -2.49 5.01 -9.20
N ALA A 205 -2.61 4.01 -8.35
CA ALA A 205 -3.72 3.12 -8.39
C ALA A 205 -4.98 3.78 -7.93
N ILE A 206 -5.95 3.30 -8.26
CA ILE A 206 -7.14 2.68 -7.71
C ILE A 206 -8.25 3.02 -8.66
N SER A 207 -8.99 2.08 -9.22
CA SER A 207 -10.12 2.27 -10.12
C SER A 207 -9.98 3.48 -11.05
N PRO A 208 -10.40 3.56 -12.25
CA PRO A 208 -10.16 4.68 -13.14
C PRO A 208 -10.53 6.00 -12.42
N GLN A 209 -9.51 6.67 -11.87
CA GLN A 209 -9.68 7.95 -11.20
C GLN A 209 -9.59 9.06 -12.23
N PRO A 210 -10.46 10.06 -12.15
CA PRO A 210 -10.34 11.25 -12.98
C PRO A 210 -8.95 11.89 -12.82
N ALA A 211 -8.42 12.41 -13.92
CA ALA A 211 -7.21 13.21 -13.88
C ALA A 211 -7.37 14.38 -12.90
N LYS A 212 -6.34 14.64 -12.10
CA LYS A 212 -6.36 15.72 -11.11
C LYS A 212 -5.04 16.46 -11.10
N ILE A 213 -5.11 17.79 -11.13
CA ILE A 213 -4.01 18.68 -10.78
C ILE A 213 -4.29 19.19 -9.38
N THR A 214 -3.43 18.88 -8.42
CA THR A 214 -3.48 19.48 -7.09
C THR A 214 -2.41 20.56 -7.04
N GLY A 215 -2.84 21.83 -6.99
CA GLY A 215 -1.91 22.95 -6.94
C GLY A 215 -1.08 22.92 -5.65
N SER A 216 0.21 23.16 -5.79
CA SER A 216 1.14 23.23 -4.67
C SER A 216 2.21 24.31 -4.92
N GLY A 217 2.73 24.90 -3.83
CA GLY A 217 3.84 25.85 -3.92
C GLY A 217 3.48 27.27 -4.31
N ALA A 218 2.20 27.63 -4.54
CA ALA A 218 1.80 29.01 -4.71
C ALA A 218 1.92 29.78 -3.38
N THR A 219 2.45 30.99 -3.43
CA THR A 219 2.74 31.82 -2.25
C THR A 219 2.03 33.17 -2.30
N LEU A 220 0.91 33.24 -3.03
CA LEU A 220 0.15 34.46 -3.16
C LEU A 220 -0.53 34.82 -1.83
N LYS A 221 -0.69 36.12 -1.63
CA LYS A 221 -1.45 36.64 -0.48
C LYS A 221 -2.93 36.74 -0.83
N PRO A 222 -3.83 36.63 0.17
CA PRO A 222 -5.25 36.89 -0.02
C PRO A 222 -5.52 38.25 -0.62
N ASP A 223 -6.61 38.38 -1.40
CA ASP A 223 -7.08 39.66 -1.89
C ASP A 223 -7.34 40.62 -0.71
N ALA A 224 -6.83 41.84 -0.82
CA ALA A 224 -7.06 42.87 0.18
C ALA A 224 -7.28 44.23 -0.49
N ASN A 225 -8.25 45.00 0.02
CA ASN A 225 -8.53 46.34 -0.44
C ASN A 225 -7.33 47.26 -0.18
N ALA A 226 -7.12 48.23 -1.05
CA ALA A 226 -6.16 49.29 -0.79
C ALA A 226 -6.51 49.97 0.56
N THR A 227 -5.54 50.14 1.42
CA THR A 227 -5.72 50.80 2.73
C THR A 227 -4.54 51.74 2.92
N LEU A 228 -4.87 53.05 3.00
CA LEU A 228 -3.94 54.12 3.31
C LEU A 228 -4.23 54.61 4.72
N THR A 229 -3.29 54.45 5.64
CA THR A 229 -3.35 54.99 6.98
C THR A 229 -2.36 56.16 7.05
N GLY A 230 -2.86 57.35 7.46
CA GLY A 230 -2.04 58.51 7.66
C GLY A 230 -0.98 58.30 8.74
N THR A 231 0.16 58.95 8.59
CA THR A 231 1.28 58.83 9.54
C THR A 231 1.24 59.88 10.66
N ALA A 232 0.37 60.92 10.53
CA ALA A 232 0.21 61.96 11.52
C ALA A 232 -1.06 61.75 12.34
N VAL A 233 -1.02 61.99 13.63
CA VAL A 233 -2.18 62.04 14.50
C VAL A 233 -2.96 63.31 14.20
N ILE A 234 -4.21 63.17 13.76
CA ILE A 234 -5.06 64.33 13.43
C ILE A 234 -5.42 65.08 14.71
N PRO A 235 -5.07 66.38 14.81
CA PRO A 235 -5.43 67.17 15.99
C PRO A 235 -6.97 67.38 16.06
N GLY A 236 -7.50 67.83 17.18
CA GLY A 236 -8.93 68.13 17.33
C GLY A 236 -9.47 69.09 16.30
N SER A 237 -8.62 69.99 15.79
CA SER A 237 -8.93 70.90 14.64
C SER A 237 -7.65 71.06 13.80
N LEU A 238 -7.80 71.09 12.50
CA LEU A 238 -6.71 71.30 11.54
C LEU A 238 -6.29 72.75 11.49
N THR A 239 -5.01 73.04 11.42
CA THR A 239 -4.47 74.41 11.30
C THR A 239 -4.36 74.84 9.83
N ASN A 240 -4.07 73.84 8.93
CA ASN A 240 -3.94 74.09 7.52
C ASN A 240 -5.26 73.89 6.78
N SER A 241 -5.53 74.77 5.84
CA SER A 241 -6.73 74.75 4.96
C SER A 241 -6.28 74.58 3.51
N GLY A 242 -7.16 74.08 2.65
CA GLY A 242 -6.94 73.97 1.22
C GLY A 242 -7.62 72.77 0.60
N THR A 243 -7.12 72.36 -0.54
CA THR A 243 -7.70 71.22 -1.28
C THR A 243 -6.69 70.12 -1.52
N PHE A 244 -7.18 68.92 -1.52
CA PHE A 244 -6.47 67.73 -2.02
C PHE A 244 -7.46 66.84 -2.80
N THR A 245 -6.99 65.85 -3.49
CA THR A 245 -7.88 64.95 -4.24
C THR A 245 -7.74 63.51 -3.76
N ILE A 246 -8.84 62.79 -3.75
CA ILE A 246 -8.88 61.35 -3.59
C ILE A 246 -9.58 60.79 -4.83
N ASP A 247 -8.91 59.95 -5.58
CA ASP A 247 -9.40 59.33 -6.82
C ASP A 247 -10.02 60.36 -7.77
N GLY A 248 -9.36 61.54 -7.88
CA GLY A 248 -9.78 62.66 -8.72
C GLY A 248 -10.87 63.52 -8.10
N THR A 249 -11.52 63.12 -7.01
CA THR A 249 -12.53 63.92 -6.31
C THR A 249 -11.83 64.97 -5.45
N ILE A 250 -12.16 66.26 -5.66
CA ILE A 250 -11.58 67.35 -4.90
C ILE A 250 -12.21 67.40 -3.51
N ILE A 251 -11.40 67.33 -2.48
CA ILE A 251 -11.77 67.49 -1.08
C ILE A 251 -11.27 68.85 -0.61
N THR A 252 -12.17 69.67 -0.11
CA THR A 252 -11.81 70.98 0.39
C THR A 252 -11.90 71.02 1.92
N ILE A 253 -10.81 71.45 2.52
CA ILE A 253 -10.67 71.51 3.99
C ILE A 253 -10.58 73.01 4.39
N PRO A 254 -11.52 73.50 5.18
CA PRO A 254 -11.48 74.89 5.71
C PRO A 254 -10.48 74.97 6.89
N ALA A 255 -10.04 76.19 7.18
CA ALA A 255 -9.27 76.50 8.38
C ALA A 255 -10.05 76.13 9.66
N GLY A 256 -9.40 75.52 10.62
CA GLY A 256 -10.05 75.12 11.86
C GLY A 256 -10.99 73.90 11.75
N CYS A 257 -10.90 73.12 10.65
CA CYS A 257 -11.70 71.94 10.41
C CYS A 257 -11.51 70.91 11.54
N THR A 258 -12.60 70.53 12.16
CA THR A 258 -12.57 69.47 13.20
C THR A 258 -12.49 68.10 12.55
N GLN A 259 -12.07 67.07 13.32
CA GLN A 259 -12.01 65.67 12.88
C GLN A 259 -13.36 65.21 12.28
N ALA A 260 -14.49 65.55 12.89
CA ALA A 260 -15.82 65.19 12.38
C ALA A 260 -16.15 65.88 11.04
N GLN A 261 -15.73 67.12 10.89
CA GLN A 261 -15.91 67.87 9.62
C GLN A 261 -14.97 67.32 8.53
N LEU A 262 -13.76 66.90 8.87
CA LEU A 262 -12.85 66.25 7.95
C LEU A 262 -13.45 64.97 7.38
N LEU A 263 -14.00 64.10 8.24
CA LEU A 263 -14.68 62.88 7.75
C LEU A 263 -15.90 63.22 6.91
N THR A 264 -16.67 64.26 7.27
CA THR A 264 -17.79 64.68 6.45
C THR A 264 -17.35 65.18 5.09
N ALA A 265 -16.31 66.02 5.03
CA ALA A 265 -15.76 66.52 3.77
C ALA A 265 -15.27 65.40 2.83
N ILE A 266 -14.72 64.30 3.39
CA ILE A 266 -14.28 63.17 2.57
C ILE A 266 -15.47 62.25 2.21
N ASN A 267 -16.36 61.96 3.11
CA ASN A 267 -17.45 60.99 2.93
C ASN A 267 -18.66 61.53 2.18
N ALA A 268 -18.86 62.85 2.19
CA ALA A 268 -19.97 63.50 1.51
C ALA A 268 -19.55 64.85 0.90
N PRO A 269 -18.61 64.84 -0.06
CA PRO A 269 -18.15 66.07 -0.68
C PRO A 269 -19.31 66.69 -1.45
N MET A 270 -19.73 67.90 -1.01
CA MET A 270 -20.71 68.71 -1.76
C MET A 270 -20.00 69.41 -2.90
N THR A 271 -20.50 69.29 -4.10
CA THR A 271 -19.99 69.99 -5.27
C THR A 271 -21.03 70.83 -5.92
N LEU A 272 -20.65 72.06 -6.22
CA LEU A 272 -21.42 72.96 -7.03
C LEU A 272 -20.51 73.62 -8.06
N ASN A 273 -20.55 73.08 -9.27
CA ASN A 273 -19.61 73.39 -10.33
C ASN A 273 -20.24 74.32 -11.33
N GLY A 274 -19.59 75.43 -11.60
CA GLY A 274 -19.90 76.23 -12.75
C GLY A 274 -19.60 75.55 -14.08
N ALA A 275 -20.14 75.94 -15.20
CA ALA A 275 -19.86 75.40 -16.50
C ALA A 275 -18.38 75.57 -16.86
N SER A 276 -17.83 74.65 -17.63
CA SER A 276 -16.47 74.75 -18.17
C SER A 276 -16.37 75.90 -19.16
N GLY A 277 -15.26 76.63 -19.10
CA GLY A 277 -14.94 77.70 -20.03
C GLY A 277 -15.47 79.06 -19.53
N PHE A 278 -15.25 79.35 -18.24
CA PHE A 278 -15.37 80.69 -17.72
C PHE A 278 -14.56 81.66 -18.61
N THR A 279 -15.27 82.37 -19.47
CA THR A 279 -14.73 83.52 -20.20
C THR A 279 -15.10 84.73 -19.38
N GLY A 280 -14.05 85.37 -18.81
CA GLY A 280 -14.24 86.65 -18.16
C GLY A 280 -15.12 87.56 -19.04
N GLY A 281 -16.38 87.46 -18.76
CA GLY A 281 -17.32 88.24 -19.54
C GLY A 281 -17.32 89.68 -19.05
N SER A 282 -17.29 90.62 -19.96
CA SER A 282 -17.55 92.04 -19.71
C SER A 282 -19.01 92.18 -19.27
N GLY A 283 -19.30 91.80 -18.08
CA GLY A 283 -20.60 92.04 -17.40
C GLY A 283 -20.47 93.22 -16.50
N THR A 284 -20.32 94.37 -17.07
CA THR A 284 -20.74 95.57 -16.42
C THR A 284 -22.24 95.57 -16.44
N VAL A 285 -22.85 94.96 -15.41
CA VAL A 285 -24.26 95.16 -15.11
C VAL A 285 -24.38 96.57 -14.51
N GLY A 286 -24.71 97.56 -15.35
CA GLY A 286 -25.24 98.84 -14.99
C GLY A 286 -24.62 99.58 -13.79
N GLY A 287 -23.31 99.76 -13.70
CA GLY A 287 -22.63 100.63 -12.75
C GLY A 287 -22.65 100.26 -11.27
N THR A 288 -23.27 99.16 -10.93
CA THR A 288 -23.29 98.58 -9.56
C THR A 288 -22.37 97.31 -9.49
N PRO A 289 -21.64 97.13 -8.37
CA PRO A 289 -20.85 95.91 -8.19
C PRO A 289 -21.70 94.69 -8.36
N ALA A 290 -21.23 93.68 -9.07
CA ALA A 290 -21.94 92.41 -9.19
C ALA A 290 -22.08 91.73 -7.81
N ALA A 291 -23.30 91.36 -7.51
CA ALA A 291 -23.63 90.71 -6.21
C ALA A 291 -24.32 89.38 -6.45
N ILE A 292 -23.88 88.40 -5.77
CA ILE A 292 -24.57 87.12 -5.67
C ILE A 292 -24.94 86.81 -4.21
N THR A 293 -26.02 86.09 -4.03
CA THR A 293 -26.46 85.67 -2.71
C THR A 293 -26.05 84.18 -2.56
N ILE A 294 -25.27 83.88 -1.55
CA ILE A 294 -24.84 82.54 -1.21
C ILE A 294 -25.63 82.11 0.02
N GLN A 295 -26.42 81.08 -0.13
CA GLN A 295 -27.17 80.44 0.96
C GLN A 295 -26.54 79.08 1.34
N ALA A 296 -26.25 78.97 2.64
CA ALA A 296 -25.86 77.73 3.24
C ALA A 296 -26.24 77.72 4.74
N PRO A 297 -26.48 76.56 5.37
CA PRO A 297 -26.97 76.57 6.77
C PRO A 297 -26.01 77.25 7.76
N GLY A 298 -24.72 77.36 7.47
CA GLY A 298 -23.78 78.14 8.29
C GLY A 298 -23.76 79.64 8.04
N LEU A 299 -24.53 80.16 7.09
CA LEU A 299 -24.55 81.57 6.68
C LEU A 299 -25.85 82.30 7.10
N ASN A 300 -26.50 81.89 8.20
CA ASN A 300 -27.72 82.51 8.69
C ASN A 300 -28.82 82.81 7.64
N GLY A 301 -29.07 81.76 6.77
CA GLY A 301 -30.16 81.83 5.78
C GLY A 301 -29.83 82.49 4.46
N GLY A 302 -28.62 83.00 4.30
CA GLY A 302 -28.14 83.59 3.05
C GLY A 302 -27.46 84.93 3.23
N VAL A 303 -26.32 85.11 2.62
CA VAL A 303 -25.51 86.31 2.65
C VAL A 303 -25.37 86.91 1.27
N ALA A 304 -25.71 88.15 1.09
CA ALA A 304 -25.40 88.86 -0.16
C ALA A 304 -23.94 89.23 -0.18
N VAL A 305 -23.22 88.59 -1.16
CA VAL A 305 -21.80 88.78 -1.34
C VAL A 305 -21.57 89.66 -2.55
N SER A 306 -21.05 90.87 -2.25
CA SER A 306 -20.60 91.74 -3.33
C SER A 306 -19.22 91.32 -3.80
N ILE A 307 -19.15 90.76 -4.99
CA ILE A 307 -17.86 90.27 -5.56
C ILE A 307 -17.07 91.37 -6.30
N GLY A 308 -17.52 92.59 -6.22
CA GLY A 308 -16.95 93.75 -6.90
C GLY A 308 -17.12 93.67 -8.43
N THR A 309 -16.39 94.50 -9.15
CA THR A 309 -16.47 94.49 -10.61
C THR A 309 -15.72 93.30 -11.17
N ILE A 310 -16.39 92.48 -12.00
CA ILE A 310 -15.82 91.42 -12.79
C ILE A 310 -15.41 91.97 -14.15
N THR A 311 -14.16 91.91 -14.51
CA THR A 311 -13.61 92.41 -15.76
C THR A 311 -13.29 91.25 -16.76
N SER A 312 -13.10 91.56 -18.02
CA SER A 312 -12.77 90.57 -19.04
C SER A 312 -11.41 89.92 -18.83
N THR A 313 -10.61 90.43 -17.92
CA THR A 313 -9.29 89.88 -17.51
C THR A 313 -9.34 88.98 -16.27
N ASP A 314 -10.50 88.92 -15.61
CA ASP A 314 -10.69 88.07 -14.45
C ASP A 314 -10.76 86.59 -14.89
N THR A 315 -9.96 85.80 -14.24
CA THR A 315 -9.98 84.32 -14.37
C THR A 315 -10.86 83.68 -13.29
N ALA A 316 -11.29 82.46 -13.46
CA ALA A 316 -12.05 81.74 -12.42
C ALA A 316 -11.31 81.78 -11.06
N ALA A 317 -10.00 81.72 -11.05
CA ALA A 317 -9.16 81.77 -9.84
C ALA A 317 -9.25 83.19 -9.16
N THR A 318 -9.23 84.28 -9.94
CA THR A 318 -9.32 85.64 -9.40
C THR A 318 -10.73 85.90 -8.89
N VAL A 319 -11.78 85.42 -9.57
CA VAL A 319 -13.15 85.54 -9.12
C VAL A 319 -13.40 84.73 -7.85
N ALA A 320 -12.85 83.49 -7.78
CA ALA A 320 -12.94 82.70 -6.55
C ALA A 320 -12.29 83.39 -5.34
N THR A 321 -11.14 84.09 -5.58
CA THR A 321 -10.46 84.89 -4.54
C THR A 321 -11.36 86.05 -4.06
N LYS A 322 -11.99 86.76 -4.99
CA LYS A 322 -12.92 87.83 -4.67
C LYS A 322 -14.13 87.35 -3.87
N ILE A 323 -14.69 86.20 -4.26
CA ILE A 323 -15.82 85.56 -3.54
C ILE A 323 -15.43 85.11 -2.13
N ASN A 324 -14.27 84.47 -2.02
CA ASN A 324 -13.78 84.02 -0.70
C ASN A 324 -13.47 85.17 0.27
N ALA A 325 -12.88 86.27 -0.27
CA ALA A 325 -12.64 87.46 0.51
C ALA A 325 -13.98 88.15 0.98
N ALA A 326 -14.95 88.13 0.12
CA ALA A 326 -16.27 88.70 0.45
C ALA A 326 -17.05 87.82 1.46
N LEU A 327 -16.91 86.47 1.34
CA LEU A 327 -17.45 85.52 2.33
C LEU A 327 -16.80 85.74 3.70
N ALA A 328 -15.44 85.87 3.72
CA ALA A 328 -14.72 86.13 4.95
C ALA A 328 -15.10 87.42 5.66
N ALA A 329 -15.49 88.44 4.91
CA ALA A 329 -15.92 89.71 5.42
C ALA A 329 -17.41 89.76 5.86
N ALA A 330 -18.18 88.69 5.54
CA ALA A 330 -19.62 88.62 5.84
C ALA A 330 -19.89 88.38 7.34
N PRO A 331 -20.98 88.86 7.89
CA PRO A 331 -21.42 88.51 9.24
C PRO A 331 -21.67 87.07 9.41
N GLY A 332 -20.89 86.41 10.26
CA GLY A 332 -20.88 84.92 10.48
C GLY A 332 -19.74 84.18 9.78
N GLY A 333 -18.83 84.90 9.12
CA GLY A 333 -17.69 84.31 8.45
C GLY A 333 -18.07 83.52 7.18
N THR A 334 -17.20 82.56 6.77
CA THR A 334 -17.43 81.80 5.55
C THR A 334 -18.54 80.75 5.67
N GLY A 335 -19.09 80.49 6.87
CA GLY A 335 -20.08 79.44 7.09
C GLY A 335 -19.62 78.03 6.64
N GLY A 336 -18.32 77.82 6.49
CA GLY A 336 -17.78 76.63 5.97
C GLY A 336 -17.82 76.49 4.43
N VAL A 337 -18.26 77.55 3.73
CA VAL A 337 -18.26 77.59 2.26
C VAL A 337 -16.97 78.18 1.75
N THR A 338 -16.39 77.53 0.77
CA THR A 338 -15.20 77.98 0.04
C THR A 338 -15.41 77.88 -1.45
N VAL A 339 -14.73 78.74 -2.20
CA VAL A 339 -14.79 78.73 -3.68
C VAL A 339 -13.40 78.55 -4.25
N SER A 340 -13.22 77.68 -5.21
CA SER A 340 -12.00 77.54 -5.96
C SER A 340 -12.22 77.80 -7.43
N GLY A 341 -11.19 78.31 -8.13
CA GLY A 341 -11.18 78.58 -9.57
C GLY A 341 -10.31 77.56 -10.33
N ALA A 342 -10.35 76.27 -9.99
CA ALA A 342 -9.55 75.29 -10.65
C ALA A 342 -10.08 74.94 -12.04
N SER A 343 -9.16 74.68 -12.99
CA SER A 343 -9.49 74.24 -14.36
C SER A 343 -10.43 75.24 -15.14
N GLY A 344 -10.43 76.53 -14.79
CA GLY A 344 -11.26 77.53 -15.48
C GLY A 344 -12.68 77.47 -15.13
N GLN A 345 -13.09 76.86 -14.02
CA GLN A 345 -14.44 76.77 -13.47
C GLN A 345 -14.45 77.34 -12.05
N LEU A 346 -15.59 77.88 -11.64
CA LEU A 346 -15.84 78.20 -10.25
C LEU A 346 -16.48 76.98 -9.56
N VAL A 347 -15.90 76.54 -8.49
CA VAL A 347 -16.36 75.37 -7.74
C VAL A 347 -16.63 75.84 -6.31
N PHE A 348 -17.88 75.75 -5.87
CA PHE A 348 -18.28 75.96 -4.48
C PHE A 348 -18.21 74.63 -3.71
N ASN A 349 -17.61 74.66 -2.55
CA ASN A 349 -17.54 73.56 -1.64
C ASN A 349 -18.01 73.88 -0.27
N SER A 350 -18.66 72.97 0.42
CA SER A 350 -19.11 73.14 1.80
C SER A 350 -18.40 72.12 2.69
N ALA A 351 -17.64 72.59 3.67
CA ALA A 351 -16.96 71.77 4.65
C ALA A 351 -17.87 70.95 5.57
N ASN A 352 -19.14 71.42 5.69
CA ASN A 352 -20.12 70.79 6.57
C ASN A 352 -21.05 69.80 5.82
N GLY A 353 -20.77 69.48 4.53
CA GLY A 353 -21.64 68.68 3.69
C GLY A 353 -23.03 69.24 3.47
N SER A 354 -23.22 70.55 3.79
CA SER A 354 -24.51 71.25 3.63
C SER A 354 -24.63 71.74 2.22
N VAL A 355 -25.85 71.75 1.70
CA VAL A 355 -26.15 72.26 0.35
C VAL A 355 -25.91 73.76 0.29
N VAL A 356 -25.10 74.19 -0.66
CA VAL A 356 -24.92 75.59 -1.02
C VAL A 356 -25.90 75.97 -2.16
N THR A 357 -26.67 77.02 -2.01
CA THR A 357 -27.56 77.55 -3.04
C THR A 357 -27.14 78.96 -3.43
N LEU A 358 -27.02 79.16 -4.72
CA LEU A 358 -26.70 80.45 -5.30
C LEU A 358 -28.00 81.17 -5.75
N ALA A 359 -28.15 82.41 -5.33
CA ALA A 359 -29.25 83.26 -5.73
C ALA A 359 -28.70 84.63 -6.09
N GLY A 360 -29.55 85.52 -6.63
CA GLY A 360 -29.20 86.90 -7.04
C GLY A 360 -29.44 87.15 -8.50
N ASP A 361 -28.74 88.16 -9.05
CA ASP A 361 -28.87 88.49 -10.44
C ASP A 361 -28.57 87.39 -11.38
N THR A 362 -29.54 87.00 -12.20
CA THR A 362 -29.42 85.83 -13.09
C THR A 362 -28.34 86.00 -14.15
N THR A 363 -28.18 87.24 -14.65
CA THR A 363 -27.17 87.52 -15.67
C THR A 363 -25.78 87.40 -15.11
N THR A 364 -25.55 87.77 -13.86
CA THR A 364 -24.27 87.56 -13.17
C THR A 364 -24.01 86.11 -12.91
N LEU A 365 -25.00 85.35 -12.43
CA LEU A 365 -24.82 83.91 -12.18
C LEU A 365 -24.55 83.13 -13.46
N ASP A 366 -25.26 83.48 -14.55
CA ASP A 366 -25.02 82.82 -15.86
C ASP A 366 -23.65 83.17 -16.41
N SER A 367 -23.12 84.39 -16.26
CA SER A 367 -21.77 84.79 -16.67
C SER A 367 -20.66 84.12 -15.83
N LEU A 368 -21.01 83.77 -14.58
CA LEU A 368 -20.13 82.94 -13.69
C LEU A 368 -20.20 81.44 -13.97
N GLY A 369 -21.01 81.02 -14.93
CA GLY A 369 -21.16 79.62 -15.33
C GLY A 369 -22.25 78.86 -14.56
N PHE A 370 -23.12 79.55 -13.78
CA PHE A 370 -24.15 78.89 -13.01
C PHE A 370 -25.54 79.17 -13.64
N ALA A 371 -25.87 78.48 -14.69
CA ALA A 371 -27.17 78.44 -15.29
C ALA A 371 -28.25 78.03 -14.29
N ALA A 372 -29.51 78.38 -14.54
CA ALA A 372 -30.62 78.19 -13.61
C ALA A 372 -30.74 76.75 -13.04
N ALA A 373 -30.36 75.78 -13.82
CA ALA A 373 -30.35 74.35 -13.41
C ALA A 373 -29.18 73.96 -12.47
N ASN A 374 -28.13 74.80 -12.38
CA ASN A 374 -26.88 74.48 -11.65
C ASN A 374 -26.62 75.51 -10.52
N ARG A 375 -27.68 75.99 -9.82
CA ARG A 375 -27.52 76.95 -8.75
C ARG A 375 -27.66 76.35 -7.36
N VAL A 376 -27.88 75.03 -7.29
CA VAL A 376 -28.06 74.33 -6.04
C VAL A 376 -27.01 73.24 -6.02
N GLY A 377 -26.17 73.14 -4.96
CA GLY A 377 -25.16 72.15 -4.81
C GLY A 377 -25.76 70.77 -4.59
N ILE A 378 -25.08 69.77 -5.11
CA ILE A 378 -25.46 68.39 -4.94
C ILE A 378 -24.56 67.80 -3.88
N ILE A 379 -25.14 67.15 -2.84
CA ILE A 379 -24.39 66.37 -1.88
C ILE A 379 -23.90 65.08 -2.60
N GLY A 380 -22.61 64.93 -2.69
CA GLY A 380 -21.99 63.74 -3.30
C GLY A 380 -21.99 62.50 -2.38
N THR A 381 -21.68 61.42 -2.97
CA THR A 381 -21.30 60.20 -2.26
C THR A 381 -19.80 60.23 -1.97
N PRO A 382 -19.27 59.34 -1.12
CA PRO A 382 -17.83 59.17 -0.98
C PRO A 382 -17.15 59.01 -2.35
N PRO A 383 -15.88 59.40 -2.51
CA PRO A 383 -15.14 59.18 -3.76
C PRO A 383 -15.34 57.76 -4.28
N THR A 384 -15.60 57.65 -5.58
CA THR A 384 -15.90 56.36 -6.21
C THR A 384 -14.80 55.34 -5.90
N GLY A 385 -15.19 54.18 -5.36
CA GLY A 385 -14.21 53.14 -4.98
C GLY A 385 -13.69 53.26 -3.55
N LEU A 386 -14.08 54.30 -2.78
CA LEU A 386 -13.67 54.45 -1.38
C LEU A 386 -14.80 54.06 -0.42
N GLN A 387 -14.48 53.32 0.64
CA GLN A 387 -15.36 53.17 1.81
C GLN A 387 -15.38 54.47 2.60
N ALA A 388 -16.33 54.60 3.51
CA ALA A 388 -16.35 55.75 4.41
C ALA A 388 -15.01 55.90 5.14
N ALA A 389 -14.37 57.06 4.99
CA ALA A 389 -13.15 57.38 5.70
C ALA A 389 -13.39 57.36 7.21
N SER A 390 -12.39 56.95 7.96
CA SER A 390 -12.48 56.80 9.40
C SER A 390 -11.15 57.17 10.05
N PHE A 391 -11.13 57.19 11.38
CA PHE A 391 -9.88 57.26 12.14
C PHE A 391 -9.59 55.91 12.80
N ASP A 392 -8.31 55.59 12.92
CA ASP A 392 -7.88 54.48 13.74
C ASP A 392 -7.90 54.81 15.25
N ALA A 393 -7.53 53.85 16.10
CA ALA A 393 -7.51 54.05 17.55
C ALA A 393 -6.47 55.11 18.01
N SER A 394 -5.55 55.51 17.13
CA SER A 394 -4.52 56.54 17.37
C SER A 394 -4.85 57.87 16.71
N ASN A 395 -6.05 58.00 16.17
CA ASN A 395 -6.54 59.19 15.42
C ASN A 395 -5.76 59.47 14.13
N HIS A 396 -5.25 58.46 13.46
CA HIS A 396 -4.75 58.59 12.10
C HIS A 396 -5.92 58.47 11.09
N LEU A 397 -5.87 59.25 10.03
CA LEU A 397 -6.85 59.14 8.96
C LEU A 397 -6.69 57.80 8.22
N VAL A 398 -7.77 57.03 8.11
CA VAL A 398 -7.81 55.75 7.36
C VAL A 398 -8.73 55.91 6.15
N LEU A 399 -8.15 55.73 4.98
CA LEU A 399 -8.84 55.61 3.69
C LEU A 399 -8.75 54.16 3.23
N LYS A 400 -9.89 53.55 2.93
CA LYS A 400 -9.95 52.15 2.52
C LYS A 400 -10.80 52.02 1.24
N GLY A 401 -10.29 51.27 0.26
CA GLY A 401 -10.99 50.94 -0.96
C GLY A 401 -12.19 50.04 -0.74
N THR A 402 -13.16 50.08 -1.62
CA THR A 402 -14.37 49.24 -1.57
C THR A 402 -14.09 47.81 -2.01
N ASP A 403 -13.09 47.59 -2.84
CA ASP A 403 -12.71 46.29 -3.36
C ASP A 403 -11.17 46.15 -3.53
N ALA A 404 -10.73 44.94 -3.81
CA ALA A 404 -9.33 44.67 -4.05
C ALA A 404 -8.86 44.96 -5.50
N ARG A 405 -9.62 45.71 -6.28
CA ARG A 405 -9.32 46.04 -7.67
C ARG A 405 -8.79 47.44 -7.84
N THR A 406 -9.36 48.37 -7.12
CA THR A 406 -9.15 49.82 -7.32
C THR A 406 -8.09 50.34 -6.36
N PRO A 407 -7.03 51.01 -6.84
CA PRO A 407 -6.07 51.66 -5.97
C PRO A 407 -6.69 52.95 -5.41
N ILE A 408 -6.18 53.45 -4.30
CA ILE A 408 -6.48 54.79 -3.77
C ILE A 408 -5.39 55.73 -4.28
N VAL A 409 -5.80 56.77 -4.99
CA VAL A 409 -4.91 57.81 -5.53
C VAL A 409 -5.11 59.11 -4.77
N VAL A 410 -4.10 59.51 -4.00
CA VAL A 410 -4.11 60.85 -3.33
C VAL A 410 -3.30 61.81 -4.19
N GLY A 411 -3.94 62.96 -4.50
CA GLY A 411 -3.32 64.05 -5.24
C GLY A 411 -3.47 65.39 -4.50
N GLY A 412 -2.82 66.43 -5.03
CA GLY A 412 -2.90 67.77 -4.48
C GLY A 412 -1.54 68.44 -4.36
N SER A 413 -1.52 69.80 -4.38
CA SER A 413 -0.30 70.60 -4.28
C SER A 413 -0.08 71.23 -2.91
N ASN A 414 -1.05 71.08 -1.98
CA ASN A 414 -0.94 71.66 -0.63
C ASN A 414 -0.15 70.73 0.32
N ALA A 415 1.15 70.87 0.29
CA ALA A 415 2.05 70.02 1.07
C ALA A 415 1.82 70.16 2.57
N SER A 416 1.49 71.34 3.09
CA SER A 416 1.26 71.57 4.53
C SER A 416 0.04 70.83 5.03
N LEU A 417 -1.08 70.89 4.28
CA LEU A 417 -2.29 70.15 4.63
C LEU A 417 -2.08 68.64 4.54
N LEU A 418 -1.44 68.15 3.48
CA LEU A 418 -1.18 66.73 3.32
C LEU A 418 -0.26 66.18 4.44
N THR A 419 0.74 66.98 4.87
CA THR A 419 1.59 66.62 6.01
C THR A 419 0.82 66.53 7.31
N GLU A 420 -0.12 67.50 7.55
CA GLU A 420 -0.97 67.51 8.74
C GLU A 420 -1.96 66.34 8.75
N LEU A 421 -2.42 65.94 7.56
CA LEU A 421 -3.26 64.73 7.39
C LEU A 421 -2.44 63.42 7.46
N GLY A 422 -1.12 63.52 7.45
CA GLY A 422 -0.22 62.36 7.44
C GLY A 422 -0.28 61.54 6.16
N VAL A 423 -0.81 62.12 5.07
CA VAL A 423 -0.92 61.46 3.79
C VAL A 423 0.00 62.10 2.74
N SER A 424 0.54 61.32 1.85
CA SER A 424 1.39 61.83 0.74
C SER A 424 0.71 61.64 -0.61
N VAL A 425 1.07 62.48 -1.55
CA VAL A 425 0.65 62.33 -2.96
C VAL A 425 1.21 61.00 -3.47
N GLY A 426 0.35 60.15 -4.04
CA GLY A 426 0.75 58.86 -4.56
C GLY A 426 -0.40 57.88 -4.72
N THR A 427 -0.04 56.66 -5.10
CA THR A 427 -0.99 55.56 -5.30
C THR A 427 -0.75 54.49 -4.27
N THR A 428 -1.79 54.10 -3.54
CA THR A 428 -1.82 52.93 -2.66
C THR A 428 -2.57 51.83 -3.36
N ASN A 429 -1.83 50.77 -3.70
CA ASN A 429 -2.40 49.64 -4.44
C ASN A 429 -3.08 48.64 -3.52
N PRO A 430 -4.18 48.00 -3.97
CA PRO A 430 -4.75 46.84 -3.31
C PRO A 430 -3.82 45.63 -3.48
N THR A 431 -4.03 44.60 -2.68
CA THR A 431 -3.38 43.27 -2.92
C THR A 431 -4.28 42.47 -3.84
N ASN A 432 -3.79 42.14 -5.04
CA ASN A 432 -4.46 41.31 -6.03
C ASN A 432 -3.46 40.64 -6.95
N LEU A 433 -3.91 39.84 -7.91
CA LEU A 433 -3.04 39.09 -8.81
C LEU A 433 -2.07 39.97 -9.64
N LEU A 434 -2.51 41.11 -10.08
CA LEU A 434 -1.69 42.01 -10.89
C LEU A 434 -0.67 42.76 -10.02
N THR A 435 -1.06 43.23 -8.85
CA THR A 435 -0.18 43.95 -7.92
C THR A 435 0.85 43.06 -7.25
N GLN A 436 0.57 41.76 -7.13
CA GLN A 436 1.52 40.75 -6.67
C GLN A 436 2.40 40.18 -7.80
N SER A 437 2.26 40.66 -9.03
CA SER A 437 2.96 40.16 -10.20
C SER A 437 2.71 38.67 -10.49
N ALA A 438 1.58 38.14 -10.04
CA ALA A 438 1.18 36.75 -10.32
C ALA A 438 0.90 36.56 -11.83
N ALA A 439 0.37 37.58 -12.47
CA ALA A 439 0.20 37.70 -13.91
C ALA A 439 0.26 39.16 -14.31
N ALA A 440 0.61 39.44 -15.58
CA ALA A 440 0.53 40.76 -16.16
C ALA A 440 -0.80 40.94 -16.93
N ALA A 441 -1.24 42.18 -17.07
CA ALA A 441 -2.42 42.48 -17.86
C ALA A 441 -2.24 42.02 -19.33
N GLY A 442 -3.26 41.36 -19.88
CA GLY A 442 -3.25 40.78 -21.23
C GLY A 442 -2.69 39.34 -21.28
N GLN A 443 -2.07 38.81 -20.22
CA GLN A 443 -1.69 37.43 -20.17
C GLN A 443 -2.91 36.50 -20.03
N THR A 444 -2.76 35.27 -20.49
CA THR A 444 -3.81 34.26 -20.45
C THR A 444 -3.35 33.01 -19.74
N LEU A 445 -4.28 32.34 -19.06
CA LEU A 445 -4.16 30.98 -18.57
C LEU A 445 -5.24 30.16 -19.27
N THR A 446 -4.86 29.03 -19.87
CA THR A 446 -5.80 28.15 -20.57
C THR A 446 -5.86 26.81 -19.90
N ILE A 447 -7.06 26.27 -19.72
CA ILE A 447 -7.32 24.96 -19.11
C ILE A 447 -8.23 24.18 -20.05
N LYS A 448 -7.81 22.99 -20.44
CA LYS A 448 -8.60 22.08 -21.28
C LYS A 448 -8.74 20.73 -20.60
N VAL A 449 -9.97 20.20 -20.56
CA VAL A 449 -10.30 18.89 -19.99
C VAL A 449 -10.85 18.00 -21.10
N GLY A 450 -10.13 16.93 -21.45
CA GLY A 450 -10.52 16.01 -22.51
C GLY A 450 -10.77 16.69 -23.85
N SER A 451 -11.90 16.41 -24.46
CA SER A 451 -12.37 17.03 -25.71
C SER A 451 -13.22 18.29 -25.51
N ASN A 452 -13.47 18.72 -24.25
CA ASN A 452 -14.29 19.87 -23.95
C ASN A 452 -13.65 21.18 -24.41
N PRO A 453 -14.46 22.27 -24.56
CA PRO A 453 -13.93 23.60 -24.89
C PRO A 453 -12.85 24.06 -23.92
N THR A 454 -11.84 24.73 -24.45
CA THR A 454 -10.76 25.31 -23.65
C THR A 454 -11.29 26.52 -22.87
N LEU A 455 -11.18 26.50 -21.55
CA LEU A 455 -11.37 27.69 -20.72
C LEU A 455 -10.18 28.61 -20.89
N THR A 456 -10.41 29.86 -21.29
CA THR A 456 -9.37 30.89 -21.37
C THR A 456 -9.65 31.95 -20.32
N VAL A 457 -8.74 32.07 -19.36
CA VAL A 457 -8.75 33.11 -18.33
C VAL A 457 -7.81 34.22 -18.80
N THR A 458 -8.34 35.45 -18.95
CA THR A 458 -7.51 36.61 -19.34
C THR A 458 -7.32 37.51 -18.11
N PHE A 459 -6.07 37.81 -17.79
CA PHE A 459 -5.71 38.67 -16.68
C PHE A 459 -5.76 40.14 -17.11
N GLY A 460 -6.35 41.01 -16.28
CA GLY A 460 -6.47 42.41 -16.60
C GLY A 460 -7.34 43.17 -15.60
N THR A 461 -7.38 44.50 -15.74
CA THR A 461 -8.19 45.40 -14.94
C THR A 461 -9.64 45.44 -15.45
N GLY A 462 -10.58 45.93 -14.60
CA GLY A 462 -11.97 46.19 -14.96
C GLY A 462 -12.97 45.12 -14.55
N GLY A 463 -12.48 44.02 -13.91
CA GLY A 463 -13.35 42.93 -13.47
C GLY A 463 -13.84 42.02 -14.60
N PRO A 464 -14.74 41.06 -14.32
CA PRO A 464 -15.17 40.06 -15.29
C PRO A 464 -15.60 40.63 -16.65
N PRO A 465 -15.14 40.00 -17.79
CA PRO A 465 -14.45 38.71 -17.90
C PRO A 465 -12.94 38.72 -17.58
N ASN A 466 -12.35 39.92 -17.36
CA ASN A 466 -10.95 40.01 -16.97
C ASN A 466 -10.78 39.63 -15.49
N VAL A 467 -9.65 38.95 -15.20
CA VAL A 467 -9.31 38.47 -13.86
C VAL A 467 -8.25 39.34 -13.24
N GLN A 468 -8.56 39.95 -12.13
CA GLN A 468 -7.67 40.80 -11.37
C GLN A 468 -7.40 40.27 -9.96
N THR A 469 -8.38 39.60 -9.38
CA THR A 469 -8.35 39.07 -8.00
C THR A 469 -8.40 37.56 -7.97
N LEU A 470 -8.04 36.93 -6.83
CA LEU A 470 -8.24 35.49 -6.60
C LEU A 470 -9.73 35.11 -6.66
N ALA A 471 -10.61 36.01 -6.21
CA ALA A 471 -12.05 35.83 -6.29
C ALA A 471 -12.53 35.79 -7.77
N ASP A 472 -12.02 36.70 -8.63
CA ASP A 472 -12.31 36.68 -10.07
C ASP A 472 -11.82 35.39 -10.71
N LEU A 473 -10.58 34.94 -10.36
CA LEU A 473 -10.01 33.69 -10.84
C LEU A 473 -10.90 32.51 -10.47
N ASN A 474 -11.35 32.43 -9.23
CA ASN A 474 -12.25 31.35 -8.79
C ASN A 474 -13.59 31.38 -9.57
N THR A 475 -14.15 32.58 -9.84
CA THR A 475 -15.37 32.72 -10.64
C THR A 475 -15.18 32.25 -12.08
N GLN A 476 -14.06 32.56 -12.70
CA GLN A 476 -13.73 32.06 -14.06
C GLN A 476 -13.48 30.58 -14.06
N LEU A 477 -12.74 30.04 -13.07
CA LEU A 477 -12.47 28.60 -12.95
C LEU A 477 -13.77 27.78 -12.76
N ALA A 478 -14.77 28.32 -12.11
CA ALA A 478 -16.07 27.68 -11.94
C ALA A 478 -16.84 27.46 -13.27
N THR A 479 -16.43 28.12 -14.35
CA THR A 479 -17.02 27.95 -15.70
C THR A 479 -16.37 26.81 -16.48
N LEU A 480 -15.40 26.10 -15.89
CA LEU A 480 -14.71 25.00 -16.56
C LEU A 480 -15.69 23.88 -16.93
N THR A 481 -15.69 23.50 -18.21
CA THR A 481 -16.47 22.36 -18.70
C THR A 481 -15.66 21.09 -18.67
N GLY A 482 -16.31 19.96 -18.34
CA GLY A 482 -15.67 18.64 -18.25
C GLY A 482 -14.86 18.40 -16.96
N GLY A 483 -14.88 19.36 -16.04
CA GLY A 483 -14.16 19.26 -14.76
C GLY A 483 -14.64 20.28 -13.74
N ILE A 484 -14.06 20.20 -12.55
CA ILE A 484 -14.23 21.16 -11.47
C ILE A 484 -12.86 21.79 -11.21
N ALA A 485 -12.83 23.14 -11.16
CA ALA A 485 -11.63 23.86 -10.81
C ALA A 485 -11.92 24.89 -9.71
N SER A 486 -10.97 25.11 -8.83
CA SER A 486 -11.07 26.10 -7.75
C SER A 486 -9.69 26.64 -7.41
N VAL A 487 -9.65 27.85 -6.84
CA VAL A 487 -8.44 28.44 -6.29
C VAL A 487 -8.54 28.60 -4.78
N ASN A 488 -7.48 28.28 -4.08
CA ASN A 488 -7.37 28.55 -2.65
C ASN A 488 -7.14 30.07 -2.43
N SER A 489 -8.08 30.76 -1.82
CA SER A 489 -8.05 32.20 -1.58
C SER A 489 -6.96 32.64 -0.60
N LEU A 490 -6.33 31.72 0.14
CA LEU A 490 -5.29 32.05 1.12
C LEU A 490 -3.88 32.03 0.53
N ASN A 491 -3.64 31.22 -0.51
CA ASN A 491 -2.30 31.06 -1.07
C ASN A 491 -2.26 31.02 -2.61
N GLY A 492 -3.41 31.02 -3.28
CA GLY A 492 -3.49 31.02 -4.73
C GLY A 492 -3.28 29.65 -5.41
N ASN A 493 -3.18 28.55 -4.69
CA ASN A 493 -3.09 27.22 -5.28
C ASN A 493 -4.37 26.85 -6.02
N VAL A 494 -4.27 26.47 -7.29
CA VAL A 494 -5.38 26.01 -8.11
C VAL A 494 -5.46 24.50 -8.14
N THR A 495 -6.62 23.95 -7.85
CA THR A 495 -6.93 22.52 -7.97
C THR A 495 -7.91 22.31 -9.10
N ILE A 496 -7.64 21.31 -9.97
CA ILE A 496 -8.50 20.94 -11.10
C ILE A 496 -8.74 19.44 -11.02
N THR A 497 -9.99 18.99 -11.20
CA THR A 497 -10.34 17.57 -11.27
C THR A 497 -11.24 17.35 -12.48
N ALA A 498 -10.88 16.42 -13.36
CA ALA A 498 -11.71 16.04 -14.50
C ALA A 498 -12.99 15.32 -14.01
N SER A 499 -14.10 15.46 -14.74
CA SER A 499 -15.34 14.75 -14.40
C SER A 499 -15.35 13.30 -14.87
N SER A 500 -14.60 13.00 -15.93
CA SER A 500 -14.49 11.64 -16.50
C SER A 500 -13.11 11.04 -16.21
N PRO A 501 -13.03 9.75 -15.83
CA PRO A 501 -11.75 9.08 -15.64
C PRO A 501 -10.95 8.85 -16.94
N THR A 502 -11.52 9.17 -18.10
CA THR A 502 -10.83 9.08 -19.40
C THR A 502 -10.30 10.42 -19.90
N ASP A 503 -10.66 11.53 -19.23
CA ASP A 503 -10.30 12.86 -19.69
C ASP A 503 -8.95 13.30 -19.13
N THR A 504 -8.13 13.87 -19.99
CA THR A 504 -6.86 14.50 -19.65
C THR A 504 -7.09 15.96 -19.24
N ILE A 505 -6.20 16.53 -18.41
CA ILE A 505 -6.18 17.95 -18.10
C ILE A 505 -4.90 18.55 -18.68
N ALA A 506 -5.06 19.56 -19.56
CA ALA A 506 -3.95 20.31 -20.10
C ALA A 506 -4.02 21.76 -19.63
N VAL A 507 -2.93 22.30 -19.11
CA VAL A 507 -2.77 23.70 -18.70
C VAL A 507 -1.72 24.36 -19.57
N ALA A 508 -2.06 25.51 -20.13
CA ALA A 508 -1.17 26.31 -20.98
C ALA A 508 -1.52 27.80 -20.86
N GLY A 509 -0.96 28.65 -21.68
CA GLY A 509 -1.19 30.08 -21.73
C GLY A 509 0.10 30.87 -21.65
N THR A 510 -0.01 32.20 -21.59
CA THR A 510 1.14 33.13 -21.50
C THR A 510 1.45 33.50 -20.04
N ALA A 511 0.51 33.29 -19.10
CA ALA A 511 0.76 33.43 -17.67
C ALA A 511 1.53 32.23 -17.14
N ASN A 512 2.41 32.45 -16.16
CA ASN A 512 3.16 31.36 -15.55
C ASN A 512 2.23 30.50 -14.65
N ALA A 513 1.87 29.31 -15.11
CA ALA A 513 1.00 28.38 -14.37
C ALA A 513 1.59 27.97 -13.00
N LEU A 514 2.92 27.93 -12.87
CA LEU A 514 3.60 27.60 -11.61
C LEU A 514 3.31 28.62 -10.50
N THR A 515 3.04 29.89 -10.84
CA THR A 515 2.65 30.92 -9.86
C THR A 515 1.34 30.53 -9.14
N PHE A 516 0.48 29.73 -9.76
CA PHE A 516 -0.75 29.20 -9.23
C PHE A 516 -0.60 27.73 -8.74
N GLY A 517 0.63 27.26 -8.60
CA GLY A 517 0.94 25.88 -8.18
C GLY A 517 0.55 24.83 -9.22
N MET A 518 0.32 25.20 -10.47
CA MET A 518 -0.04 24.28 -11.54
C MET A 518 1.16 23.97 -12.42
N HIS A 519 1.33 22.69 -12.74
CA HIS A 519 2.32 22.28 -13.75
C HIS A 519 1.74 22.48 -15.14
N THR A 520 2.59 22.87 -16.09
CA THR A 520 2.22 23.08 -17.50
C THR A 520 2.00 21.78 -18.27
N THR A 521 2.41 20.64 -17.71
CA THR A 521 2.21 19.30 -18.30
C THR A 521 0.78 18.81 -18.10
N SER A 522 0.30 18.02 -19.07
CA SER A 522 -1.04 17.40 -18.98
C SER A 522 -1.08 16.43 -17.79
N ALA A 523 -2.06 16.58 -16.91
CA ALA A 523 -2.42 15.51 -15.99
C ALA A 523 -3.21 14.44 -16.74
N LEU A 524 -2.69 13.23 -16.79
CA LEU A 524 -3.35 12.08 -17.41
C LEU A 524 -4.23 11.34 -16.42
N PRO A 525 -5.30 10.69 -16.90
CA PRO A 525 -6.07 9.79 -16.05
C PRO A 525 -5.18 8.65 -15.55
N SER A 526 -5.54 8.07 -14.40
CA SER A 526 -4.80 6.94 -13.84
C SER A 526 -4.82 5.75 -14.79
N SER A 527 -3.66 5.36 -15.30
CA SER A 527 -3.47 4.15 -16.11
C SER A 527 -3.04 2.96 -15.28
N GLN A 528 -2.66 3.18 -14.02
CA GLN A 528 -2.06 2.20 -13.13
C GLN A 528 -0.74 1.60 -13.66
N THR A 529 -0.14 2.21 -14.66
CA THR A 529 1.08 1.72 -15.30
C THR A 529 2.14 2.81 -15.36
N VAL A 530 3.39 2.39 -15.25
CA VAL A 530 4.57 3.18 -15.57
C VAL A 530 5.06 2.73 -16.92
N VAL A 531 5.14 3.64 -17.88
CA VAL A 531 5.67 3.35 -19.21
C VAL A 531 7.19 3.38 -19.22
N ALA A 532 7.81 2.79 -20.24
CA ALA A 532 9.26 2.65 -20.30
C ALA A 532 9.99 4.00 -20.33
N ASN A 533 9.43 5.04 -20.95
CA ASN A 533 10.00 6.39 -20.95
C ASN A 533 10.13 7.00 -19.55
N ASP A 534 9.27 6.59 -18.62
CA ASP A 534 9.21 7.11 -17.25
C ASP A 534 10.01 6.25 -16.26
N LEU A 535 10.72 5.22 -16.75
CA LEU A 535 11.38 4.24 -15.89
C LEU A 535 12.43 4.88 -14.96
N SER A 536 13.22 5.82 -15.47
CA SER A 536 14.22 6.54 -14.67
C SER A 536 13.58 7.36 -13.56
N THR A 537 12.49 8.06 -13.86
CA THR A 537 11.68 8.83 -12.91
C THR A 537 11.07 7.90 -11.85
N PHE A 538 10.49 6.78 -12.30
CA PHE A 538 9.89 5.81 -11.38
C PHE A 538 10.93 5.19 -10.42
N VAL A 539 12.10 4.82 -10.94
CA VAL A 539 13.17 4.25 -10.10
C VAL A 539 13.68 5.29 -9.10
N SER A 540 13.77 6.57 -9.49
CA SER A 540 14.21 7.66 -8.60
C SER A 540 13.18 8.00 -7.50
N GLN A 541 11.89 7.74 -7.72
CA GLN A 541 10.79 8.04 -6.79
C GLN A 541 10.21 6.80 -6.10
N SER A 542 10.90 5.67 -6.15
CA SER A 542 10.44 4.41 -5.56
C SER A 542 11.60 3.60 -5.00
N ILE A 543 11.31 2.66 -4.10
CA ILE A 543 12.30 1.77 -3.47
C ILE A 543 12.03 0.31 -3.85
N GLY A 544 13.11 -0.48 -3.96
CA GLY A 544 13.03 -1.90 -4.33
C GLY A 544 12.33 -2.72 -3.26
N GLY A 545 11.36 -3.54 -3.66
CA GLY A 545 10.61 -4.45 -2.77
C GLY A 545 11.00 -5.92 -2.90
N GLY A 546 12.09 -6.22 -3.62
CA GLY A 546 12.57 -7.59 -3.85
C GLY A 546 12.16 -8.19 -5.19
N ALA A 547 12.71 -9.36 -5.47
CA ALA A 547 12.43 -10.13 -6.69
C ALA A 547 12.29 -11.62 -6.35
N ILE A 548 11.41 -12.31 -7.07
CA ILE A 548 11.18 -13.74 -6.90
C ILE A 548 10.98 -14.42 -8.25
N THR A 549 11.54 -15.62 -8.40
CA THR A 549 11.24 -16.46 -9.56
C THR A 549 9.86 -17.08 -9.38
N ALA A 550 8.91 -16.69 -10.20
CA ALA A 550 7.59 -17.30 -10.35
C ALA A 550 7.61 -18.25 -11.55
N TYR A 551 6.60 -19.09 -11.67
CA TYR A 551 6.48 -20.05 -12.78
C TYR A 551 5.13 -19.87 -13.47
N ASP A 552 5.15 -19.87 -14.80
CA ASP A 552 3.94 -19.85 -15.62
C ASP A 552 3.27 -21.22 -15.65
N VAL A 553 2.15 -21.33 -16.39
CA VAL A 553 1.42 -22.61 -16.54
C VAL A 553 2.21 -23.70 -17.26
N SER A 554 3.25 -23.33 -18.01
CA SER A 554 4.16 -24.28 -18.66
C SER A 554 5.34 -24.67 -17.79
N GLY A 555 5.52 -24.01 -16.65
CA GLY A 555 6.67 -24.19 -15.75
C GLY A 555 7.88 -23.36 -16.16
N SER A 556 7.72 -22.40 -17.06
CA SER A 556 8.82 -21.51 -17.42
C SER A 556 9.06 -20.50 -16.27
N PRO A 557 10.33 -20.30 -15.88
CA PRO A 557 10.66 -19.36 -14.81
C PRO A 557 10.49 -17.92 -15.29
N VAL A 558 9.85 -17.09 -14.48
CA VAL A 558 9.61 -15.68 -14.73
C VAL A 558 10.08 -14.87 -13.52
N ASN A 559 10.91 -13.85 -13.74
CA ASN A 559 11.40 -13.01 -12.65
C ASN A 559 10.40 -11.89 -12.32
N MET A 560 9.64 -12.05 -11.25
CA MET A 560 8.72 -11.04 -10.77
C MET A 560 9.44 -10.10 -9.80
N GLN A 561 9.62 -8.85 -10.21
CA GLN A 561 10.17 -7.79 -9.38
C GLN A 561 9.06 -6.92 -8.81
N VAL A 562 9.29 -6.41 -7.60
CA VAL A 562 8.35 -5.56 -6.87
C VAL A 562 9.06 -4.27 -6.47
N ARG A 563 8.34 -3.13 -6.56
CA ARG A 563 8.78 -1.84 -6.04
C ARG A 563 7.67 -1.18 -5.23
N TRP A 564 8.07 -0.34 -4.29
CA TRP A 564 7.17 0.43 -3.45
C TRP A 564 7.40 1.92 -3.68
N ALA A 565 6.32 2.66 -3.83
CA ALA A 565 6.35 4.11 -3.93
C ALA A 565 5.48 4.72 -2.84
N LYS A 566 6.02 5.68 -2.09
CA LYS A 566 5.28 6.47 -1.12
C LYS A 566 4.51 7.55 -1.91
N VAL A 567 3.21 7.70 -1.65
CA VAL A 567 2.33 8.60 -2.43
C VAL A 567 1.73 9.70 -1.58
N ASP A 568 1.76 9.54 -0.25
CA ASP A 568 1.41 10.58 0.72
C ASP A 568 2.22 10.37 2.01
N SER A 569 2.40 11.43 2.80
CA SER A 569 3.20 11.39 4.01
C SER A 569 2.58 12.23 5.12
N ALA A 570 2.47 11.64 6.30
CA ALA A 570 2.04 12.36 7.51
C ALA A 570 2.97 13.55 7.87
N SER A 571 4.19 13.60 7.33
CA SER A 571 5.12 14.71 7.51
C SER A 571 4.64 16.02 6.85
N LEU A 572 3.71 15.94 5.90
CA LEU A 572 3.11 17.10 5.22
C LEU A 572 2.08 17.85 6.08
N GLY A 573 1.72 17.32 7.25
CA GLY A 573 0.83 17.98 8.20
C GLY A 573 -0.59 17.42 8.25
N THR A 574 -1.51 18.22 8.79
CA THR A 574 -2.90 17.81 9.05
C THR A 574 -3.63 17.43 7.78
N GLY A 575 -4.22 16.24 7.75
CA GLY A 575 -4.97 15.72 6.60
C GLY A 575 -4.18 14.77 5.70
N HIS A 576 -2.87 14.61 5.95
CA HIS A 576 -2.01 13.67 5.26
C HIS A 576 -1.77 12.40 6.09
N THR A 577 -1.66 11.26 5.41
CA THR A 577 -1.39 9.96 6.02
C THR A 577 -0.28 9.25 5.27
N ASP A 578 0.52 8.46 5.99
CA ASP A 578 1.55 7.66 5.34
C ASP A 578 0.89 6.61 4.44
N THR A 579 1.04 6.79 3.14
CA THR A 579 0.33 6.03 2.10
C THR A 579 1.30 5.53 1.05
N TRP A 580 1.19 4.25 0.69
CA TRP A 580 2.07 3.59 -0.25
C TRP A 580 1.30 2.85 -1.33
N ASN A 581 1.90 2.75 -2.50
CA ASN A 581 1.47 1.89 -3.59
C ASN A 581 2.55 0.87 -3.94
N MET A 582 2.12 -0.35 -4.22
CA MET A 582 2.98 -1.45 -4.65
C MET A 582 2.89 -1.61 -6.17
N PHE A 583 4.01 -1.89 -6.80
CA PHE A 583 4.11 -2.11 -8.24
C PHE A 583 4.84 -3.41 -8.52
N TYR A 584 4.44 -4.08 -9.58
CA TYR A 584 5.18 -5.22 -10.12
C TYR A 584 5.61 -4.96 -11.56
N GLN A 585 6.76 -5.49 -11.95
CA GLN A 585 7.29 -5.36 -13.30
C GLN A 585 6.45 -6.20 -14.28
N THR A 586 5.99 -5.58 -15.35
CA THR A 586 5.25 -6.25 -16.44
C THR A 586 6.15 -6.57 -17.63
N SER A 587 7.18 -5.76 -17.86
CA SER A 587 8.18 -6.03 -18.87
C SER A 587 9.52 -5.44 -18.52
N SER A 588 10.57 -6.26 -18.63
CA SER A 588 11.97 -5.86 -18.45
C SER A 588 12.57 -5.24 -19.72
N THR A 589 11.93 -5.43 -20.88
CA THR A 589 12.38 -4.99 -22.20
C THR A 589 11.47 -3.94 -22.84
N ALA A 590 10.51 -3.39 -22.07
CA ALA A 590 9.61 -2.36 -22.56
C ALA A 590 10.37 -1.13 -23.08
N THR A 591 9.89 -0.53 -24.15
CA THR A 591 10.44 0.69 -24.76
C THR A 591 9.34 1.70 -25.07
N GLY A 592 9.66 2.98 -25.11
CA GLY A 592 8.73 4.05 -25.46
C GLY A 592 7.55 4.13 -24.47
N THR A 593 6.35 4.08 -24.99
CA THR A 593 5.10 4.15 -24.19
C THR A 593 4.56 2.79 -23.76
N ALA A 594 5.30 1.69 -24.00
CA ALA A 594 4.91 0.37 -23.54
C ALA A 594 4.98 0.29 -22.00
N PRO A 595 3.99 -0.36 -21.34
CA PRO A 595 4.00 -0.52 -19.89
C PRO A 595 5.19 -1.36 -19.41
N ALA A 596 5.99 -0.82 -18.49
CA ALA A 596 7.11 -1.49 -17.85
C ALA A 596 6.76 -2.00 -16.45
N TRP A 597 5.94 -1.24 -15.70
CA TRP A 597 5.46 -1.59 -14.37
C TRP A 597 3.95 -1.36 -14.26
N LYS A 598 3.33 -2.13 -13.39
CA LYS A 598 1.90 -2.01 -13.11
C LYS A 598 1.67 -1.92 -11.61
N ASN A 599 0.81 -0.98 -11.20
CA ASN A 599 0.33 -0.87 -9.85
C ASN A 599 -0.56 -2.07 -9.50
N VAL A 600 -0.42 -2.62 -8.31
CA VAL A 600 -1.23 -3.76 -7.85
C VAL A 600 -2.71 -3.42 -7.64
N GLY A 601 -3.07 -2.14 -7.70
CA GLY A 601 -4.45 -1.67 -7.56
C GLY A 601 -4.93 -1.53 -6.12
N ALA A 602 -4.02 -1.54 -5.15
CA ALA A 602 -4.31 -1.34 -3.74
C ALA A 602 -3.47 -0.20 -3.16
N THR A 603 -4.06 0.52 -2.22
CA THR A 603 -3.39 1.56 -1.44
C THR A 603 -3.16 1.05 -0.03
N PHE A 604 -1.93 1.14 0.43
CA PHE A 604 -1.50 0.68 1.74
C PHE A 604 -1.29 1.91 2.64
N THR A 605 -2.16 2.09 3.62
CA THR A 605 -2.10 3.19 4.58
C THR A 605 -1.61 2.70 5.94
N PHE A 606 -0.89 3.56 6.65
CA PHE A 606 -0.28 3.23 7.92
C PHE A 606 -0.66 4.24 8.99
N ASP A 607 -0.89 3.74 10.20
CA ASP A 607 -1.13 4.58 11.38
C ASP A 607 0.19 5.15 11.95
N ALA A 608 0.07 5.97 12.98
CA ALA A 608 1.22 6.58 13.65
C ALA A 608 2.18 5.55 14.29
N ASN A 609 1.69 4.33 14.57
CA ASN A 609 2.47 3.23 15.15
C ASN A 609 3.15 2.37 14.07
N GLY A 610 2.99 2.72 12.80
CA GLY A 610 3.55 1.98 11.68
C GLY A 610 2.82 0.67 11.35
N GLN A 611 1.60 0.51 11.83
CA GLN A 611 0.74 -0.62 11.48
C GLN A 611 -0.14 -0.27 10.30
N MET A 612 -0.40 -1.26 9.44
CA MET A 612 -1.29 -1.09 8.30
C MET A 612 -2.75 -0.93 8.75
N ASN A 613 -3.39 0.16 8.34
CA ASN A 613 -4.79 0.44 8.68
C ASN A 613 -5.53 1.10 7.49
N PRO A 614 -6.53 0.44 6.87
CA PRO A 614 -7.06 -0.90 7.20
C PRO A 614 -6.08 -2.03 6.85
N LEU A 615 -6.16 -3.15 7.58
CA LEU A 615 -5.31 -4.31 7.34
C LEU A 615 -5.69 -5.01 6.02
N ILE A 616 -4.72 -5.14 5.13
CA ILE A 616 -4.82 -5.95 3.91
C ILE A 616 -4.02 -7.23 4.16
N SER A 617 -4.69 -8.36 4.38
CA SER A 617 -4.03 -9.66 4.60
C SER A 617 -3.71 -10.38 3.30
N THR A 618 -4.52 -10.19 2.27
CA THR A 618 -4.37 -10.80 0.94
C THR A 618 -4.80 -9.84 -0.16
N LEU A 619 -4.16 -9.95 -1.32
CA LEU A 619 -4.49 -9.19 -2.52
C LEU A 619 -4.37 -10.09 -3.75
N THR A 620 -5.42 -10.21 -4.55
CA THR A 620 -5.38 -10.98 -5.79
C THR A 620 -5.05 -10.08 -6.98
N LEU A 621 -3.95 -10.37 -7.63
CA LEU A 621 -3.54 -9.77 -8.90
C LEU A 621 -4.16 -10.57 -10.03
N SER A 622 -5.04 -9.97 -10.81
CA SER A 622 -5.71 -10.65 -11.92
C SER A 622 -4.93 -10.52 -13.22
N GLY A 623 -4.81 -11.64 -13.94
CA GLY A 623 -4.22 -11.66 -15.29
C GLY A 623 -2.77 -11.19 -15.32
N VAL A 624 -1.95 -11.61 -14.37
CA VAL A 624 -0.52 -11.21 -14.29
C VAL A 624 0.23 -11.75 -15.50
N THR A 625 0.87 -10.84 -16.22
CA THR A 625 1.74 -11.15 -17.36
C THR A 625 3.07 -10.42 -17.16
N ILE A 626 4.19 -11.13 -17.31
CA ILE A 626 5.55 -10.59 -17.16
C ILE A 626 6.38 -11.06 -18.34
N ASP A 627 6.99 -10.15 -19.08
CA ASP A 627 7.77 -10.42 -20.29
C ASP A 627 7.06 -11.35 -21.29
N GLY A 628 5.73 -11.23 -21.41
CA GLY A 628 4.87 -12.04 -22.29
C GLY A 628 4.43 -13.38 -21.71
N ALA A 629 5.03 -13.85 -20.61
CA ALA A 629 4.61 -15.07 -19.91
C ALA A 629 3.41 -14.79 -19.01
N SER A 630 2.35 -15.59 -19.11
CA SER A 630 1.14 -15.43 -18.29
C SER A 630 1.20 -16.29 -17.05
N LEU A 631 1.15 -15.65 -15.88
CA LEU A 631 1.00 -16.32 -14.58
C LEU A 631 -0.47 -16.53 -14.20
N GLY A 632 -1.41 -15.87 -14.89
CA GLY A 632 -2.83 -15.90 -14.54
C GLY A 632 -3.13 -15.06 -13.29
N ASN A 633 -3.98 -15.57 -12.40
CA ASN A 633 -4.30 -14.89 -11.15
C ASN A 633 -3.31 -15.30 -10.05
N VAL A 634 -2.66 -14.32 -9.44
CA VAL A 634 -1.68 -14.53 -8.37
C VAL A 634 -2.18 -13.84 -7.10
N THR A 635 -2.35 -14.60 -6.02
CA THR A 635 -2.71 -14.06 -4.71
C THR A 635 -1.46 -13.74 -3.92
N MET A 636 -1.28 -12.46 -3.58
CA MET A 636 -0.27 -12.02 -2.63
C MET A 636 -0.82 -12.12 -1.22
N SER A 637 -0.14 -12.84 -0.35
CA SER A 637 -0.48 -13.00 1.06
C SER A 637 0.51 -12.22 1.92
N PHE A 638 0.01 -11.25 2.66
CA PHE A 638 0.81 -10.43 3.58
C PHE A 638 0.78 -10.97 5.01
N GLY A 639 -0.04 -12.03 5.27
CA GLY A 639 -0.20 -12.64 6.57
C GLY A 639 -1.03 -11.83 7.56
N SER A 640 -1.18 -12.33 8.78
CA SER A 640 -2.01 -11.71 9.83
C SER A 640 -1.46 -10.38 10.37
N GLY A 641 -0.16 -10.12 10.21
CA GLY A 641 0.48 -8.85 10.60
C GLY A 641 0.54 -7.83 9.48
N GLY A 642 0.21 -8.21 8.23
CA GLY A 642 0.31 -7.34 7.07
C GLY A 642 1.75 -6.88 6.76
N ILE A 643 1.85 -5.77 6.05
CA ILE A 643 3.07 -5.00 5.86
C ILE A 643 3.18 -4.00 7.01
N THR A 644 4.38 -3.69 7.45
CA THR A 644 4.63 -2.70 8.52
C THR A 644 5.43 -1.51 7.99
N GLN A 645 5.40 -0.39 8.71
CA GLN A 645 6.14 0.82 8.38
C GLN A 645 6.88 1.34 9.63
N PHE A 646 7.90 0.61 10.04
CA PHE A 646 8.77 1.07 11.11
C PHE A 646 9.96 1.86 10.56
N SER A 647 10.60 2.64 11.44
CA SER A 647 11.80 3.38 11.08
C SER A 647 12.92 2.44 10.60
N ASP A 648 13.50 2.76 9.45
CA ASP A 648 14.68 2.11 8.91
C ASP A 648 15.73 3.19 8.60
N PRO A 649 16.95 3.08 9.16
CA PRO A 649 17.98 4.10 8.95
C PRO A 649 18.51 4.16 7.52
N ASN A 650 18.34 3.09 6.73
CA ASN A 650 18.80 3.02 5.34
C ASN A 650 17.71 3.47 4.36
N GLY A 651 16.50 3.75 4.83
CA GLY A 651 15.38 4.17 3.99
C GLY A 651 14.91 3.16 2.94
N ASN A 652 15.22 1.88 3.12
CA ASN A 652 14.90 0.80 2.20
C ASN A 652 13.74 -0.08 2.70
N VAL A 653 13.23 -0.94 1.82
CA VAL A 653 12.31 -2.01 2.20
C VAL A 653 13.10 -3.17 2.79
N GLN A 654 12.73 -3.60 3.99
CA GLN A 654 13.24 -4.84 4.58
C GLN A 654 12.28 -5.98 4.28
N VAL A 655 12.64 -6.84 3.32
CA VAL A 655 11.84 -8.02 2.95
C VAL A 655 12.17 -9.17 3.90
N ASN A 656 11.22 -9.51 4.78
CA ASN A 656 11.39 -10.57 5.78
C ASN A 656 10.98 -11.96 5.26
N LEU A 657 10.04 -11.99 4.33
CA LEU A 657 9.57 -13.22 3.69
C LEU A 657 9.16 -12.92 2.26
N LEU A 658 9.69 -13.73 1.33
CA LEU A 658 9.28 -13.72 -0.06
C LEU A 658 9.37 -15.16 -0.58
N LYS A 659 8.22 -15.85 -0.64
CA LYS A 659 8.07 -17.23 -1.07
C LYS A 659 6.92 -17.37 -2.04
N GLN A 660 6.98 -18.37 -2.88
CA GLN A 660 5.91 -18.71 -3.83
C GLN A 660 5.70 -20.23 -3.89
N ASN A 661 4.59 -20.68 -4.42
CA ASN A 661 4.17 -22.08 -4.42
C ASN A 661 4.38 -22.82 -5.74
N GLY A 662 4.77 -22.14 -6.82
CA GLY A 662 4.98 -22.74 -8.14
C GLY A 662 6.33 -23.45 -8.28
N TYR A 663 6.45 -24.29 -9.29
CA TYR A 663 7.71 -24.94 -9.67
C TYR A 663 7.68 -25.42 -11.12
N ALA A 664 8.86 -25.53 -11.72
CA ALA A 664 9.05 -26.13 -13.04
C ALA A 664 8.75 -27.63 -13.02
N ALA A 665 8.46 -28.22 -14.17
CA ALA A 665 8.41 -29.67 -14.31
C ALA A 665 9.75 -30.30 -13.89
N GLY A 666 9.71 -31.47 -13.27
CA GLY A 666 10.89 -32.15 -12.78
C GLY A 666 10.82 -33.66 -13.01
N ALA A 667 11.94 -34.28 -13.41
CA ALA A 667 12.07 -35.74 -13.47
C ALA A 667 12.40 -36.30 -12.07
N LEU A 668 11.80 -37.42 -11.70
CA LEU A 668 12.14 -38.13 -10.48
C LEU A 668 13.60 -38.58 -10.53
N GLN A 669 14.42 -38.17 -9.57
CA GLN A 669 15.84 -38.51 -9.48
C GLN A 669 16.10 -39.64 -8.50
N THR A 670 15.57 -39.54 -7.29
CA THR A 670 15.75 -40.50 -6.22
C THR A 670 14.48 -40.67 -5.41
N ILE A 671 14.36 -41.86 -4.80
CA ILE A 671 13.33 -42.14 -3.79
C ILE A 671 13.99 -42.53 -2.49
N ALA A 672 13.39 -42.14 -1.37
CA ALA A 672 13.82 -42.51 -0.04
C ALA A 672 12.61 -42.73 0.86
N VAL A 673 12.78 -43.42 1.98
CA VAL A 673 11.74 -43.60 2.99
C VAL A 673 12.13 -42.81 4.23
N ASN A 674 11.21 -41.96 4.68
CA ASN A 674 11.42 -41.18 5.91
C ASN A 674 10.95 -41.93 7.16
N ASP A 675 11.25 -41.39 8.36
CA ASP A 675 10.88 -41.98 9.64
C ASP A 675 9.37 -41.99 9.95
N LYS A 676 8.56 -41.34 9.09
CA LYS A 676 7.10 -41.41 9.14
C LYS A 676 6.56 -42.53 8.24
N GLY A 677 7.46 -43.30 7.59
CA GLY A 677 7.10 -44.37 6.66
C GLY A 677 6.55 -43.84 5.32
N ARG A 678 6.82 -42.58 4.96
CA ARG A 678 6.48 -42.07 3.66
C ARG A 678 7.61 -42.28 2.68
N VAL A 679 7.26 -42.79 1.50
CA VAL A 679 8.15 -42.83 0.36
C VAL A 679 8.19 -41.44 -0.26
N VAL A 680 9.36 -40.83 -0.24
CA VAL A 680 9.59 -39.46 -0.68
C VAL A 680 10.39 -39.47 -1.95
N GLY A 681 9.89 -38.78 -3.00
CA GLY A 681 10.60 -38.59 -4.25
C GLY A 681 11.31 -37.26 -4.30
N SER A 682 12.59 -37.24 -4.66
CA SER A 682 13.33 -36.00 -4.96
C SER A 682 13.40 -35.83 -6.46
N TYR A 683 13.04 -34.63 -6.93
CA TYR A 683 12.92 -34.30 -8.35
C TYR A 683 14.02 -33.34 -8.82
N SER A 684 14.30 -33.35 -10.11
CA SER A 684 15.33 -32.50 -10.73
C SER A 684 15.11 -30.98 -10.55
N ASN A 685 13.90 -30.57 -10.24
CA ASN A 685 13.53 -29.18 -9.92
C ASN A 685 13.76 -28.82 -8.43
N GLY A 686 14.42 -29.70 -7.66
CA GLY A 686 14.69 -29.51 -6.23
C GLY A 686 13.49 -29.76 -5.31
N ARG A 687 12.34 -30.17 -5.86
CA ARG A 687 11.14 -30.49 -5.04
C ARG A 687 11.26 -31.89 -4.46
N THR A 688 10.77 -32.01 -3.26
CA THR A 688 10.65 -33.28 -2.53
C THR A 688 9.17 -33.49 -2.21
N ILE A 689 8.60 -34.60 -2.68
CA ILE A 689 7.16 -34.88 -2.59
C ILE A 689 6.95 -36.28 -2.01
N ASP A 690 5.97 -36.38 -1.10
CA ASP A 690 5.49 -37.67 -0.59
C ASP A 690 4.71 -38.38 -1.69
N LEU A 691 5.19 -39.59 -2.08
CA LEU A 691 4.62 -40.39 -3.17
C LEU A 691 3.68 -41.46 -2.67
N ALA A 692 4.02 -42.07 -1.53
CA ALA A 692 3.24 -43.15 -0.94
C ALA A 692 3.50 -43.28 0.56
N GLN A 693 2.57 -43.89 1.27
CA GLN A 693 2.71 -44.32 2.65
C GLN A 693 2.90 -45.82 2.70
N VAL A 694 4.03 -46.28 3.22
CA VAL A 694 4.27 -47.71 3.49
C VAL A 694 3.30 -48.19 4.56
N THR A 695 2.59 -49.27 4.28
CA THR A 695 1.58 -49.80 5.18
C THR A 695 2.17 -50.95 6.02
N LEU A 696 1.95 -50.87 7.33
CA LEU A 696 2.26 -52.00 8.23
C LEU A 696 0.96 -52.77 8.52
N ALA A 697 1.13 -54.09 8.64
CA ALA A 697 0.07 -55.00 9.10
C ALA A 697 0.43 -55.60 10.45
N LYS A 698 -0.54 -55.71 11.36
CA LYS A 698 -0.45 -56.36 12.67
C LYS A 698 -1.38 -57.55 12.72
N PHE A 699 -1.00 -58.57 13.51
CA PHE A 699 -1.76 -59.76 13.72
C PHE A 699 -1.98 -60.00 15.23
N SER A 700 -3.13 -60.49 15.61
CA SER A 700 -3.43 -60.85 16.98
C SER A 700 -2.57 -62.05 17.45
N GLY A 701 -2.35 -63.00 16.54
CA GLY A 701 -1.53 -64.18 16.76
C GLY A 701 -0.28 -64.20 15.86
N ALA A 702 0.58 -63.16 15.93
CA ALA A 702 1.74 -63.01 15.00
C ALA A 702 2.72 -64.21 14.98
N ASN A 703 2.77 -64.98 16.06
CA ASN A 703 3.63 -66.19 16.12
C ASN A 703 3.01 -67.42 15.43
N TYR A 704 1.75 -67.34 15.03
CA TYR A 704 1.06 -68.39 14.27
C TYR A 704 1.09 -68.14 12.74
N LEU A 705 1.76 -67.07 12.31
CA LEU A 705 1.99 -66.83 10.88
C LEU A 705 2.80 -67.97 10.26
N LYS A 706 2.37 -68.43 9.09
CA LYS A 706 3.08 -69.47 8.34
C LYS A 706 4.30 -68.84 7.67
N ARG A 707 5.46 -69.42 7.90
CA ARG A 707 6.71 -68.99 7.27
C ARG A 707 6.76 -69.38 5.79
N MET A 708 7.23 -68.43 5.00
CA MET A 708 7.47 -68.61 3.57
C MET A 708 8.96 -68.36 3.27
N ASP A 709 9.37 -68.70 2.05
CA ASP A 709 10.74 -68.45 1.57
C ASP A 709 11.09 -66.96 1.61
N GLY A 710 12.35 -66.63 1.86
CA GLY A 710 12.87 -65.28 1.81
C GLY A 710 12.47 -64.39 2.99
N GLY A 711 12.03 -64.97 4.11
CA GLY A 711 11.63 -64.22 5.32
C GLY A 711 10.26 -63.59 5.24
N ALA A 712 9.40 -64.11 4.37
CA ALA A 712 8.00 -63.72 4.31
C ALA A 712 7.13 -64.62 5.20
N PHE A 713 5.91 -64.16 5.46
CA PHE A 713 4.90 -64.81 6.25
C PHE A 713 3.54 -64.77 5.52
N GLU A 714 2.75 -65.79 5.71
CA GLU A 714 1.37 -65.89 5.24
C GLU A 714 0.41 -65.96 6.45
N ALA A 715 -0.73 -65.30 6.35
CA ALA A 715 -1.74 -65.35 7.40
C ALA A 715 -2.36 -66.74 7.51
N THR A 716 -2.65 -67.19 8.72
CA THR A 716 -3.37 -68.43 9.01
C THR A 716 -4.63 -68.14 9.83
N ASP A 717 -5.51 -69.10 9.98
CA ASP A 717 -6.71 -68.92 10.80
C ASP A 717 -6.34 -68.57 12.25
N GLU A 718 -5.28 -69.16 12.80
CA GLU A 718 -4.80 -68.92 14.16
C GLU A 718 -4.09 -67.57 14.31
N SER A 719 -3.45 -67.03 13.24
CA SER A 719 -2.86 -65.68 13.26
C SER A 719 -3.93 -64.59 13.31
N GLY A 720 -5.10 -64.90 12.78
CA GLY A 720 -6.18 -63.95 12.53
C GLY A 720 -5.92 -63.09 11.29
N VAL A 721 -6.86 -62.21 11.02
CA VAL A 721 -6.79 -61.31 9.84
C VAL A 721 -5.76 -60.20 10.04
N ALA A 722 -5.18 -59.72 8.94
CA ALA A 722 -4.25 -58.60 8.97
C ALA A 722 -4.99 -57.31 9.30
N ILE A 723 -4.51 -56.57 10.28
CA ILE A 723 -4.98 -55.24 10.67
C ILE A 723 -4.02 -54.23 10.14
N TYR A 724 -4.42 -53.44 9.16
CA TYR A 724 -3.58 -52.42 8.50
C TYR A 724 -3.53 -51.13 9.29
N GLY A 725 -2.43 -50.36 9.19
CA GLY A 725 -2.25 -49.08 9.82
C GLY A 725 -1.89 -49.14 11.30
N ALA A 726 -1.48 -50.32 11.81
CA ALA A 726 -1.21 -50.54 13.22
C ALA A 726 0.24 -50.26 13.65
N SER A 727 0.36 -49.75 14.74
CA SER A 727 1.25 -49.51 15.89
C SER A 727 2.78 -49.72 15.82
N GLY A 728 3.41 -50.07 14.73
CA GLY A 728 4.88 -49.99 14.61
C GLY A 728 5.34 -48.68 14.00
N LYS A 729 6.54 -48.22 14.30
CA LYS A 729 7.19 -47.11 13.60
C LYS A 729 8.12 -47.62 12.53
N ILE A 730 8.07 -47.03 11.35
CA ILE A 730 9.05 -47.28 10.32
C ILE A 730 10.27 -46.38 10.60
N VAL A 731 11.45 -46.94 10.53
CA VAL A 731 12.72 -46.23 10.59
C VAL A 731 13.34 -46.32 9.20
N GLY A 732 13.46 -45.14 8.53
CA GLY A 732 14.07 -45.05 7.22
C GLY A 732 15.58 -45.23 7.27
N SER A 733 16.17 -45.56 6.12
CA SER A 733 17.62 -45.81 5.98
C SER A 733 18.17 -46.78 7.00
N SER A 734 17.42 -47.85 7.32
CA SER A 734 17.76 -48.81 8.35
C SER A 734 17.32 -50.21 7.96
N LEU A 735 17.97 -51.22 8.50
CA LEU A 735 17.58 -52.62 8.36
C LEU A 735 17.47 -53.31 9.72
N GLU A 736 16.51 -54.21 9.84
CA GLU A 736 16.39 -55.08 10.99
C GLU A 736 17.32 -56.29 10.80
N GLY A 737 18.22 -56.56 11.73
CA GLY A 737 19.05 -57.75 11.78
C GLY A 737 18.27 -59.00 12.13
N SER A 738 18.93 -60.14 12.15
CA SER A 738 18.43 -61.41 12.73
C SER A 738 18.17 -61.21 14.23
N ASN A 739 17.11 -61.80 14.78
CA ASN A 739 16.89 -61.88 16.23
C ASN A 739 17.59 -63.12 16.85
N SER A 740 18.43 -63.81 16.05
CA SER A 740 19.24 -64.95 16.49
C SER A 740 20.65 -64.47 16.88
N ASP A 741 20.94 -64.55 18.19
CA ASP A 741 22.30 -64.31 18.69
C ASP A 741 23.15 -65.61 18.59
N ILE A 742 24.27 -65.44 17.92
CA ILE A 742 25.18 -66.61 17.67
C ILE A 742 25.69 -67.21 18.99
N ALA A 743 26.03 -66.35 19.98
CA ALA A 743 26.58 -66.82 21.25
C ALA A 743 25.53 -67.58 22.09
N ASP A 744 24.31 -67.07 22.10
CA ASP A 744 23.16 -67.72 22.74
C ASP A 744 22.84 -69.05 22.07
N GLU A 745 22.78 -69.08 20.76
CA GLU A 745 22.49 -70.30 20.00
C GLU A 745 23.62 -71.35 20.14
N PHE A 746 24.91 -70.97 20.21
CA PHE A 746 26.01 -71.91 20.53
C PHE A 746 25.90 -72.48 21.96
N THR A 747 25.51 -71.60 22.91
CA THR A 747 25.31 -72.10 24.27
C THR A 747 24.14 -73.10 24.35
N LYS A 748 23.04 -72.84 23.65
CA LYS A 748 21.92 -73.79 23.51
C LYS A 748 22.39 -75.10 22.79
N LEU A 749 23.20 -74.96 21.73
CA LEU A 749 23.76 -76.13 20.99
C LEU A 749 24.50 -77.05 21.94
N ILE A 750 25.44 -76.51 22.74
CA ILE A 750 26.24 -77.24 23.65
C ILE A 750 25.38 -78.03 24.70
N VAL A 751 24.41 -77.31 25.30
CA VAL A 751 23.45 -77.85 26.26
C VAL A 751 22.60 -78.96 25.63
N THR A 752 22.11 -78.76 24.41
CA THR A 752 21.27 -79.69 23.68
C THR A 752 22.07 -80.94 23.29
N GLN A 753 23.39 -80.80 22.86
CA GLN A 753 24.30 -81.89 22.58
C GLN A 753 24.58 -82.71 23.83
N GLN A 754 24.78 -82.05 24.99
CA GLN A 754 24.99 -82.78 26.25
C GLN A 754 23.74 -83.55 26.63
N ALA A 755 22.54 -82.95 26.50
CA ALA A 755 21.27 -83.66 26.79
C ALA A 755 21.03 -84.83 25.84
N TYR A 756 21.41 -84.69 24.52
CA TYR A 756 21.37 -85.80 23.56
C TYR A 756 22.30 -86.93 23.98
N SER A 757 23.53 -86.61 24.34
CA SER A 757 24.55 -87.62 24.78
C SER A 757 24.09 -88.28 26.06
N ALA A 758 23.46 -87.58 27.02
CA ALA A 758 22.91 -88.15 28.22
C ALA A 758 21.83 -89.23 27.92
N ASN A 759 20.86 -88.84 27.02
CA ASN A 759 19.82 -89.79 26.58
C ASN A 759 20.43 -91.00 25.84
N THR A 760 21.47 -90.87 25.06
CA THR A 760 22.22 -91.98 24.39
C THR A 760 22.79 -92.88 25.42
N ARG A 761 23.41 -92.37 26.50
CA ARG A 761 23.93 -93.18 27.61
C ARG A 761 22.86 -94.01 28.31
N VAL A 762 21.69 -93.40 28.56
CA VAL A 762 20.56 -94.11 29.14
C VAL A 762 20.14 -95.27 28.24
N ILE A 763 20.07 -95.06 26.93
CA ILE A 763 19.75 -96.15 25.98
C ILE A 763 20.80 -97.25 26.04
N THR A 764 22.09 -96.86 26.03
CA THR A 764 23.19 -97.83 26.10
C THR A 764 23.16 -98.67 27.39
N THR A 765 22.97 -97.96 28.51
CA THR A 765 22.83 -98.63 29.85
C THR A 765 21.59 -99.54 29.90
N SER A 766 20.44 -99.02 29.42
CA SER A 766 19.22 -99.82 29.37
C SER A 766 19.35 -101.04 28.49
N ASN A 767 20.05 -100.92 27.35
CA ASN A 767 20.32 -102.04 26.47
C ASN A 767 21.28 -103.10 27.13
N GLN A 768 22.32 -102.63 27.84
CA GLN A 768 23.16 -103.49 28.67
C GLN A 768 22.35 -104.24 29.73
N MET A 769 21.46 -103.54 30.46
CA MET A 769 20.61 -104.16 31.43
C MET A 769 19.65 -105.21 30.83
N VAL A 770 19.15 -104.99 29.60
CA VAL A 770 18.35 -105.99 28.87
C VAL A 770 19.21 -107.19 28.49
N GLN A 771 20.42 -106.97 28.06
CA GLN A 771 21.36 -108.04 27.74
C GLN A 771 21.74 -108.87 28.98
N ASP A 772 22.03 -108.21 30.09
CA ASP A 772 22.33 -108.87 31.37
C ASP A 772 21.14 -109.69 31.84
N LEU A 773 19.92 -109.18 31.70
CA LEU A 773 18.69 -109.86 32.06
C LEU A 773 18.49 -111.10 31.15
N LEU A 774 18.75 -110.95 29.83
CA LEU A 774 18.69 -112.08 28.91
C LEU A 774 19.76 -113.11 29.21
N ASN A 775 20.97 -112.73 29.64
CA ASN A 775 22.07 -113.59 30.04
C ASN A 775 21.73 -114.33 31.38
N MET A 776 20.99 -113.71 32.30
CA MET A 776 20.53 -114.37 33.55
C MET A 776 19.38 -115.34 33.31
N LEU A 777 18.63 -115.25 32.21
CA LEU A 777 17.55 -116.17 31.85
C LEU A 777 18.03 -117.37 31.02
N ARG A 778 19.28 -117.44 30.69
CA ARG A 778 19.97 -118.52 30.01
C ARG A 778 20.69 -119.39 31.00
#